data_437dc9c474b7b8f269920c76e62ded3e
#
_entry.id   437dc9c474b7b8f269920c76e62ded3e
#
_cell.length_a   1.000
_cell.length_b   1.000
_cell.length_c   1.000
_cell.angle_alpha   90.00
_cell.angle_beta   90.00
_cell.angle_gamma   90.00
#
_symmetry.space_group_name_H-M   'P 1'
#
loop_
_entity.id
_entity.type
_entity.pdbx_description
1 polymer ?
#
loop_
_entity_poly.entity_id
_entity_poly.type
_entity_poly.pdbx_seq_one_letter_code
_entity_poly.pdbx_strand_id
1 'polypeptide(L)'
;MQKNLVIVESPAKAKTIEKFLGKDFKVMSSYGHIRDLKKKELSIDTDTFTPDYEIPEEKKKLVTELKNNAMNSEKVWLASDEDREGEAISWHLCEVLGLDEEKTNRIVFHEITKPAILEAIKHPRHLDMNLVNAQQARRVLDRLVGFKLSPVLWRKVKPALSAGRVQSVAVRLIVEREREIQAFKSETYYRVNAVFTVPTDDGQTAEVKAELDKRFTTHDEVLAFLDKCKTAEFSVAAIVKKPMKRTPAPPFTTSTLQQEAARKLGFTVSQTMMVAQHLYENGRITYMRTDSVNLSSLCINSSKEEITKHWGAEYSRPRQYQTHSKGAQEAHEAIRPTYMADTAIDGTQQEKRLYDLIWKRTAASQMADALLEKTTVTINMTGATEKFIANGEVVKFDGFLKVYRESSDDELDGQDDASHTLPAMTEGEALRREEVTATQRFSQGPVRYTEASLVRKLEELGIGRPSTYAPTISTIQQREYVQKGDKKGEERQYTVDVLNDNGITNLTKSEMAGSEKGKLLPTDIGTVVNDFLMKYFPAIMDYNFTAKVEHQFDTIAEGKAQWTDMLESFYGKFEPTVEKTMNAREEHKAGERELGKDPSTGKPVFVKIGRFGPVVQIGKAEDKEKPRFAQMPADKSLETITLDEALELFRLPRTVGEFEGSPVVIGAGRFGPYVMHDRKYVSIPKGENPMTLTLDAAIELILKKRQQETQRHIKAFDDEPKLEVMNGRYGPYLSFDGKNYRLPKAMHDRAAELTLEECMDVINNSKKK
;
A
#
# COMPACT_ATOMS: atom_id res chain seq x y z
N MET A 1 29.50 -36.99 -18.33
CA MET A 1 29.06 -35.78 -19.03
C MET A 1 27.56 -35.69 -18.89
N GLN A 2 27.03 -34.56 -18.44
CA GLN A 2 25.61 -34.36 -18.23
C GLN A 2 24.94 -33.95 -19.54
N LYS A 3 23.76 -34.50 -19.89
CA LYS A 3 23.13 -34.15 -21.17
C LYS A 3 22.60 -32.71 -21.18
N ASN A 4 21.87 -32.32 -20.14
CA ASN A 4 21.18 -31.02 -20.11
C ASN A 4 21.36 -30.32 -18.77
N LEU A 5 21.72 -29.03 -18.80
CA LEU A 5 21.67 -28.13 -17.66
C LEU A 5 20.53 -27.11 -17.87
N VAL A 6 19.59 -27.01 -16.93
CA VAL A 6 18.57 -25.99 -16.91
C VAL A 6 18.90 -24.95 -15.82
N ILE A 7 18.92 -23.68 -16.17
CA ILE A 7 19.19 -22.61 -15.24
C ILE A 7 17.90 -21.74 -15.08
N VAL A 8 17.44 -21.62 -13.85
CA VAL A 8 16.28 -20.81 -13.45
C VAL A 8 16.69 -19.73 -12.45
N GLU A 9 15.84 -18.77 -12.15
CA GLU A 9 16.20 -17.69 -11.23
C GLU A 9 16.01 -18.01 -9.74
N SER A 10 15.20 -19.01 -9.37
CA SER A 10 14.95 -19.33 -7.96
C SER A 10 15.14 -20.81 -7.61
N PRO A 11 15.59 -21.13 -6.36
CA PRO A 11 15.74 -22.51 -5.91
C PRO A 11 14.43 -23.29 -5.84
N ALA A 12 13.33 -22.61 -5.50
CA ALA A 12 12.00 -23.24 -5.42
C ALA A 12 11.55 -23.69 -6.82
N LYS A 13 11.72 -22.82 -7.82
CA LYS A 13 11.45 -23.13 -9.22
C LYS A 13 12.33 -24.28 -9.74
N ALA A 14 13.63 -24.25 -9.38
CA ALA A 14 14.53 -25.36 -9.73
C ALA A 14 14.03 -26.70 -9.22
N LYS A 15 13.66 -26.77 -7.94
CA LYS A 15 13.14 -28.00 -7.30
C LYS A 15 11.84 -28.50 -7.94
N THR A 16 10.97 -27.59 -8.36
CA THR A 16 9.69 -27.94 -9.00
C THR A 16 9.90 -28.48 -10.42
N ILE A 17 10.72 -27.80 -11.22
CA ILE A 17 10.98 -28.16 -12.60
C ILE A 17 11.80 -29.49 -12.71
N GLU A 18 12.78 -29.69 -11.83
CA GLU A 18 13.61 -30.91 -11.82
C GLU A 18 12.75 -32.17 -11.68
N LYS A 19 11.67 -32.13 -10.89
CA LYS A 19 10.74 -33.25 -10.74
C LYS A 19 10.01 -33.61 -12.04
N PHE A 20 9.87 -32.67 -12.97
CA PHE A 20 9.15 -32.86 -14.23
C PHE A 20 10.04 -33.38 -15.36
N LEU A 21 11.34 -33.03 -15.36
CA LEU A 21 12.24 -33.24 -16.47
C LEU A 21 12.99 -34.60 -16.46
N GLY A 22 13.12 -35.22 -15.27
CA GLY A 22 13.77 -36.51 -15.12
C GLY A 22 15.29 -36.45 -15.12
N LYS A 23 15.95 -37.65 -15.19
CA LYS A 23 17.39 -37.85 -14.88
C LYS A 23 18.38 -37.27 -15.90
N ASP A 24 17.91 -36.98 -17.11
CA ASP A 24 18.78 -36.40 -18.16
C ASP A 24 19.00 -34.89 -18.01
N PHE A 25 18.28 -34.26 -17.06
CA PHE A 25 18.32 -32.83 -16.77
C PHE A 25 18.79 -32.56 -15.34
N LYS A 26 19.72 -31.64 -15.21
CA LYS A 26 20.09 -31.03 -13.94
C LYS A 26 19.53 -29.61 -13.91
N VAL A 27 18.80 -29.23 -12.84
CA VAL A 27 18.24 -27.91 -12.70
C VAL A 27 18.99 -27.15 -11.62
N MET A 28 19.48 -25.96 -11.94
CA MET A 28 20.21 -25.08 -11.03
C MET A 28 19.56 -23.71 -10.97
N SER A 29 19.78 -22.99 -9.88
CA SER A 29 19.30 -21.61 -9.72
C SER A 29 20.43 -20.60 -9.80
N SER A 30 20.19 -19.48 -10.49
CA SER A 30 21.06 -18.29 -10.47
C SER A 30 20.84 -17.39 -9.23
N TYR A 31 19.78 -17.65 -8.45
CA TYR A 31 19.35 -16.77 -7.34
C TYR A 31 19.14 -15.32 -7.79
N GLY A 32 18.45 -15.13 -8.92
CA GLY A 32 18.21 -13.85 -9.57
C GLY A 32 19.38 -13.41 -10.45
N HIS A 33 19.58 -12.08 -10.56
CA HIS A 33 20.68 -11.52 -11.35
C HIS A 33 22.06 -11.95 -10.83
N ILE A 34 22.97 -12.32 -11.74
CA ILE A 34 24.33 -12.74 -11.41
C ILE A 34 25.36 -11.62 -11.61
N ARG A 35 25.02 -10.54 -12.32
CA ARG A 35 25.81 -9.30 -12.42
C ARG A 35 24.90 -8.08 -12.34
N ASP A 36 25.44 -6.95 -11.92
CA ASP A 36 24.73 -5.68 -11.83
C ASP A 36 25.70 -4.52 -12.03
N LEU A 37 25.18 -3.29 -12.17
CA LEU A 37 25.97 -2.08 -12.19
C LEU A 37 26.71 -1.89 -10.84
N LYS A 38 27.92 -1.37 -10.87
CA LYS A 38 28.70 -1.12 -9.64
C LYS A 38 27.93 -0.24 -8.64
N LYS A 39 27.97 -0.61 -7.37
CA LYS A 39 27.13 0.03 -6.35
C LYS A 39 27.48 1.50 -6.07
N LYS A 40 28.77 1.88 -6.17
CA LYS A 40 29.27 3.21 -5.74
C LYS A 40 29.56 4.16 -6.90
N GLU A 41 29.49 3.71 -8.13
CA GLU A 41 29.81 4.44 -9.33
C GLU A 41 28.58 4.59 -10.22
N LEU A 42 28.60 5.53 -11.17
CA LEU A 42 27.54 5.63 -12.18
C LEU A 42 27.46 4.34 -13.01
N SER A 43 28.61 3.79 -13.34
CA SER A 43 28.77 2.53 -14.13
C SER A 43 28.08 2.58 -15.49
N ILE A 44 28.03 3.75 -16.10
CA ILE A 44 27.46 3.99 -17.42
C ILE A 44 28.37 5.01 -18.12
N ASP A 45 28.81 4.67 -19.31
CA ASP A 45 29.44 5.61 -20.23
C ASP A 45 28.34 6.57 -20.73
N THR A 46 28.50 7.87 -20.49
CA THR A 46 27.47 8.86 -20.82
C THR A 46 27.45 9.28 -22.29
N ASP A 47 28.46 8.89 -23.08
CA ASP A 47 28.53 9.17 -24.51
C ASP A 47 27.87 8.06 -25.33
N THR A 48 28.01 6.81 -24.89
CA THR A 48 27.50 5.62 -25.57
C THR A 48 26.31 4.98 -24.85
N PHE A 49 26.02 5.37 -23.61
CA PHE A 49 25.09 4.74 -22.67
C PHE A 49 25.40 3.28 -22.33
N THR A 50 26.61 2.83 -22.67
CA THR A 50 27.05 1.44 -22.40
C THR A 50 27.19 1.22 -20.89
N PRO A 51 26.48 0.22 -20.30
CA PRO A 51 26.61 -0.10 -18.89
C PRO A 51 27.86 -0.94 -18.60
N ASP A 52 28.55 -0.61 -17.52
CA ASP A 52 29.69 -1.37 -16.99
C ASP A 52 29.20 -2.28 -15.85
N TYR A 53 29.02 -3.55 -16.17
CA TYR A 53 28.51 -4.57 -15.24
C TYR A 53 29.62 -5.27 -14.47
N GLU A 54 29.40 -5.53 -13.19
CA GLU A 54 30.27 -6.37 -12.35
C GLU A 54 29.49 -7.57 -11.78
N ILE A 55 30.24 -8.65 -11.48
CA ILE A 55 29.72 -9.79 -10.71
C ILE A 55 29.90 -9.47 -9.23
N PRO A 56 28.81 -9.31 -8.44
CA PRO A 56 28.92 -9.09 -7.01
C PRO A 56 29.73 -10.17 -6.31
N GLU A 57 30.50 -9.79 -5.27
CA GLU A 57 31.41 -10.71 -4.58
C GLU A 57 30.67 -11.97 -4.05
N GLU A 58 29.46 -11.78 -3.53
CA GLU A 58 28.60 -12.85 -3.04
C GLU A 58 28.15 -13.84 -4.13
N LYS A 59 28.22 -13.46 -5.40
CA LYS A 59 27.83 -14.29 -6.56
C LYS A 59 28.96 -15.05 -7.21
N LYS A 60 30.22 -14.68 -6.96
CA LYS A 60 31.40 -15.28 -7.65
C LYS A 60 31.48 -16.81 -7.53
N LYS A 61 31.22 -17.35 -6.33
CA LYS A 61 31.19 -18.81 -6.11
C LYS A 61 30.11 -19.50 -6.93
N LEU A 62 28.90 -18.94 -6.92
CA LEU A 62 27.77 -19.45 -7.70
C LEU A 62 28.07 -19.42 -9.21
N VAL A 63 28.61 -18.31 -9.70
CA VAL A 63 28.99 -18.15 -11.10
C VAL A 63 30.03 -19.22 -11.50
N THR A 64 31.03 -19.47 -10.65
CA THR A 64 32.02 -20.53 -10.89
C THR A 64 31.37 -21.91 -10.96
N GLU A 65 30.44 -22.21 -10.07
CA GLU A 65 29.69 -23.45 -10.04
C GLU A 65 28.82 -23.62 -11.30
N LEU A 66 28.05 -22.57 -11.67
CA LEU A 66 27.24 -22.58 -12.90
C LEU A 66 28.09 -22.78 -14.14
N LYS A 67 29.25 -22.08 -14.24
CA LYS A 67 30.18 -22.20 -15.37
C LYS A 67 30.74 -23.63 -15.52
N ASN A 68 31.18 -24.24 -14.42
CA ASN A 68 31.68 -25.59 -14.42
C ASN A 68 30.60 -26.61 -14.86
N ASN A 69 29.35 -26.43 -14.40
CA ASN A 69 28.26 -27.29 -14.82
C ASN A 69 27.88 -27.08 -16.31
N ALA A 70 27.87 -25.82 -16.77
CA ALA A 70 27.60 -25.50 -18.18
C ALA A 70 28.65 -26.13 -19.13
N MET A 71 29.92 -26.00 -18.78
CA MET A 71 31.03 -26.63 -19.56
C MET A 71 30.95 -28.16 -19.60
N ASN A 72 30.41 -28.79 -18.57
CA ASN A 72 30.26 -30.26 -18.48
C ASN A 72 28.91 -30.77 -19.04
N SER A 73 28.10 -29.91 -19.63
CA SER A 73 26.79 -30.24 -20.20
C SER A 73 26.80 -30.15 -21.73
N GLU A 74 26.06 -31.03 -22.39
CA GLU A 74 25.93 -31.01 -23.86
C GLU A 74 25.08 -29.82 -24.32
N LYS A 75 24.01 -29.52 -23.58
CA LYS A 75 23.08 -28.38 -23.82
C LYS A 75 22.79 -27.61 -22.55
N VAL A 76 22.66 -26.30 -22.69
CA VAL A 76 22.20 -25.39 -21.62
C VAL A 76 20.85 -24.83 -21.99
N TRP A 77 19.96 -24.81 -21.01
CA TRP A 77 18.59 -24.30 -21.10
C TRP A 77 18.42 -23.16 -20.14
N LEU A 78 18.03 -21.98 -20.62
CA LEU A 78 17.74 -20.80 -19.82
C LEU A 78 16.23 -20.71 -19.64
N ALA A 79 15.78 -20.88 -18.42
CA ALA A 79 14.36 -21.03 -18.07
C ALA A 79 13.90 -19.98 -17.00
N SER A 80 14.41 -18.75 -17.13
CA SER A 80 13.95 -17.62 -16.35
C SER A 80 12.53 -17.18 -16.77
N ASP A 81 11.89 -16.34 -15.95
CA ASP A 81 10.53 -15.84 -16.19
C ASP A 81 10.39 -15.19 -17.57
N GLU A 82 9.16 -15.13 -18.07
CA GLU A 82 8.82 -14.57 -19.38
C GLU A 82 8.57 -13.05 -19.31
N ASP A 83 9.36 -12.33 -18.56
CA ASP A 83 9.34 -10.87 -18.56
C ASP A 83 10.71 -10.30 -18.94
N ARG A 84 10.80 -8.97 -19.05
CA ARG A 84 12.05 -8.27 -19.40
C ARG A 84 13.18 -8.56 -18.41
N GLU A 85 12.85 -8.74 -17.13
CA GLU A 85 13.85 -9.05 -16.10
C GLU A 85 14.38 -10.47 -16.26
N GLY A 86 13.51 -11.46 -16.53
CA GLY A 86 13.91 -12.82 -16.81
C GLY A 86 14.75 -12.94 -18.09
N GLU A 87 14.39 -12.19 -19.14
CA GLU A 87 15.19 -12.16 -20.37
C GLU A 87 16.57 -11.55 -20.13
N ALA A 88 16.67 -10.48 -19.36
CA ALA A 88 17.95 -9.88 -18.97
C ALA A 88 18.79 -10.82 -18.09
N ILE A 89 18.18 -11.59 -17.17
CA ILE A 89 18.88 -12.62 -16.39
C ILE A 89 19.48 -13.67 -17.33
N SER A 90 18.72 -14.16 -18.30
CA SER A 90 19.18 -15.12 -19.29
C SER A 90 20.34 -14.58 -20.13
N TRP A 91 20.24 -13.33 -20.60
CA TRP A 91 21.32 -12.66 -21.32
C TRP A 91 22.57 -12.51 -20.45
N HIS A 92 22.45 -12.08 -19.21
CA HIS A 92 23.58 -11.99 -18.28
C HIS A 92 24.25 -13.36 -18.05
N LEU A 93 23.47 -14.45 -18.00
CA LEU A 93 23.98 -15.79 -17.89
C LEU A 93 24.80 -16.17 -19.13
N CYS A 94 24.30 -15.90 -20.34
CA CYS A 94 25.03 -16.13 -21.56
C CYS A 94 26.41 -15.46 -21.57
N GLU A 95 26.43 -14.16 -21.27
CA GLU A 95 27.64 -13.34 -21.24
C GLU A 95 28.67 -13.84 -20.21
N VAL A 96 28.21 -14.03 -18.95
CA VAL A 96 29.10 -14.38 -17.84
C VAL A 96 29.64 -15.80 -17.94
N LEU A 97 28.82 -16.75 -18.37
CA LEU A 97 29.22 -18.15 -18.49
C LEU A 97 29.94 -18.43 -19.82
N GLY A 98 29.90 -17.49 -20.78
CA GLY A 98 30.48 -17.66 -22.11
C GLY A 98 29.76 -18.77 -22.88
N LEU A 99 28.43 -18.75 -22.89
CA LEU A 99 27.61 -19.77 -23.53
C LEU A 99 27.62 -19.58 -25.05
N ASP A 100 27.72 -20.70 -25.73
CA ASP A 100 27.61 -20.78 -27.19
C ASP A 100 26.13 -20.69 -27.59
N GLU A 101 25.78 -19.78 -28.48
CA GLU A 101 24.40 -19.59 -28.95
C GLU A 101 23.79 -20.85 -29.56
N GLU A 102 24.59 -21.66 -30.28
CA GLU A 102 24.12 -22.90 -30.87
C GLU A 102 23.78 -24.00 -29.85
N LYS A 103 24.41 -23.93 -28.67
CA LYS A 103 24.19 -24.89 -27.56
C LYS A 103 23.25 -24.40 -26.50
N THR A 104 22.81 -23.14 -26.57
CA THR A 104 21.98 -22.49 -25.57
C THR A 104 20.56 -22.36 -26.09
N ASN A 105 19.61 -22.85 -25.29
CA ASN A 105 18.20 -22.80 -25.59
C ASN A 105 17.50 -21.92 -24.56
N ARG A 106 16.71 -20.96 -25.02
CA ARG A 106 15.80 -20.18 -24.16
C ARG A 106 14.42 -20.83 -24.19
N ILE A 107 13.86 -21.15 -23.02
CA ILE A 107 12.49 -21.64 -22.88
C ILE A 107 11.69 -20.72 -22.02
N VAL A 108 10.44 -20.51 -22.39
CA VAL A 108 9.47 -19.65 -21.69
C VAL A 108 8.19 -20.43 -21.43
N PHE A 109 7.54 -20.12 -20.33
CA PHE A 109 6.29 -20.72 -19.90
C PHE A 109 5.53 -19.81 -18.94
N HIS A 110 4.21 -19.76 -19.05
CA HIS A 110 3.33 -18.94 -18.22
C HIS A 110 2.98 -19.61 -16.90
N GLU A 111 3.20 -20.92 -16.79
CA GLU A 111 2.89 -21.73 -15.60
C GLU A 111 3.91 -22.85 -15.40
N ILE A 112 4.18 -23.21 -14.16
CA ILE A 112 5.11 -24.27 -13.82
C ILE A 112 4.34 -25.59 -13.64
N THR A 113 3.88 -26.15 -14.75
CA THR A 113 3.22 -27.46 -14.79
C THR A 113 4.05 -28.40 -15.66
N LYS A 114 3.92 -29.73 -15.43
CA LYS A 114 4.64 -30.71 -16.23
C LYS A 114 4.37 -30.61 -17.74
N PRO A 115 3.09 -30.46 -18.18
CA PRO A 115 2.80 -30.29 -19.60
C PRO A 115 3.43 -29.04 -20.20
N ALA A 116 3.34 -27.86 -19.50
CA ALA A 116 3.90 -26.61 -19.99
C ALA A 116 5.42 -26.67 -20.10
N ILE A 117 6.11 -27.23 -19.12
CA ILE A 117 7.58 -27.38 -19.14
C ILE A 117 8.04 -28.34 -20.26
N LEU A 118 7.37 -29.48 -20.43
CA LEU A 118 7.71 -30.41 -21.48
C LEU A 118 7.43 -29.84 -22.88
N GLU A 119 6.41 -29.02 -23.03
CA GLU A 119 6.12 -28.34 -24.28
C GLU A 119 7.15 -27.25 -24.60
N ALA A 120 7.53 -26.45 -23.57
CA ALA A 120 8.58 -25.45 -23.71
C ALA A 120 9.95 -26.06 -24.13
N ILE A 121 10.30 -27.24 -23.63
CA ILE A 121 11.53 -27.97 -24.04
C ILE A 121 11.48 -28.38 -25.52
N LYS A 122 10.29 -28.65 -26.08
CA LYS A 122 10.14 -28.99 -27.49
C LYS A 122 10.26 -27.78 -28.42
N HIS A 123 9.95 -26.61 -27.91
CA HIS A 123 9.89 -25.34 -28.68
C HIS A 123 10.81 -24.28 -28.09
N PRO A 124 12.13 -24.52 -28.03
CA PRO A 124 13.06 -23.50 -27.56
C PRO A 124 13.16 -22.34 -28.57
N ARG A 125 13.53 -21.17 -28.08
CA ARG A 125 13.84 -20.00 -28.88
C ARG A 125 15.24 -19.44 -28.56
N HIS A 126 15.65 -18.44 -29.28
CA HIS A 126 16.81 -17.63 -28.93
C HIS A 126 16.42 -16.54 -27.94
N LEU A 127 17.41 -15.86 -27.36
CA LEU A 127 17.20 -14.67 -26.55
C LEU A 127 16.51 -13.56 -27.36
N ASP A 128 15.54 -12.94 -26.78
CA ASP A 128 14.90 -11.74 -27.35
C ASP A 128 15.67 -10.48 -26.92
N MET A 129 16.56 -10.02 -27.80
CA MET A 129 17.40 -8.86 -27.54
C MET A 129 16.59 -7.55 -27.44
N ASN A 130 15.38 -7.48 -27.97
CA ASN A 130 14.52 -6.32 -27.80
C ASN A 130 14.01 -6.21 -26.36
N LEU A 131 13.64 -7.35 -25.75
CA LEU A 131 13.28 -7.40 -24.32
C LEU A 131 14.49 -7.05 -23.44
N VAL A 132 15.68 -7.57 -23.76
CA VAL A 132 16.93 -7.24 -23.07
C VAL A 132 17.20 -5.74 -23.15
N ASN A 133 17.11 -5.15 -24.36
CA ASN A 133 17.33 -3.73 -24.59
C ASN A 133 16.33 -2.85 -23.84
N ALA A 134 15.05 -3.26 -23.75
CA ALA A 134 14.03 -2.56 -22.99
C ALA A 134 14.34 -2.56 -21.48
N GLN A 135 14.83 -3.69 -20.95
CA GLN A 135 15.28 -3.77 -19.56
C GLN A 135 16.53 -2.93 -19.33
N GLN A 136 17.53 -2.97 -20.22
CA GLN A 136 18.72 -2.15 -20.16
C GLN A 136 18.36 -0.66 -20.19
N ALA A 137 17.49 -0.24 -21.13
CA ALA A 137 17.01 1.15 -21.20
C ALA A 137 16.46 1.64 -19.87
N ARG A 138 15.60 0.82 -19.23
CA ARG A 138 15.06 1.12 -17.89
C ARG A 138 16.17 1.21 -16.85
N ARG A 139 17.06 0.20 -16.81
CA ARG A 139 18.12 0.12 -15.81
C ARG A 139 19.08 1.31 -15.90
N VAL A 140 19.47 1.67 -17.12
CA VAL A 140 20.36 2.80 -17.39
C VAL A 140 19.67 4.13 -17.05
N LEU A 141 18.43 4.34 -17.49
CA LEU A 141 17.69 5.56 -17.22
C LEU A 141 17.50 5.79 -15.72
N ASP A 142 17.01 4.77 -14.99
CA ASP A 142 16.78 4.88 -13.56
C ASP A 142 18.09 5.07 -12.79
N ARG A 143 19.22 4.53 -13.29
CA ARG A 143 20.55 4.76 -12.75
C ARG A 143 21.01 6.22 -12.97
N LEU A 144 20.89 6.73 -14.19
CA LEU A 144 21.20 8.14 -14.51
C LEU A 144 20.41 9.10 -13.62
N VAL A 145 19.09 8.93 -13.55
CA VAL A 145 18.23 9.77 -12.72
C VAL A 145 18.65 9.69 -11.24
N GLY A 146 18.80 8.50 -10.70
CA GLY A 146 19.11 8.31 -9.28
C GLY A 146 20.48 8.86 -8.88
N PHE A 147 21.52 8.59 -9.67
CA PHE A 147 22.88 9.01 -9.40
C PHE A 147 23.12 10.49 -9.59
N LYS A 148 22.38 11.13 -10.51
CA LYS A 148 22.51 12.57 -10.76
C LYS A 148 21.66 13.41 -9.81
N LEU A 149 20.42 13.00 -9.49
CA LEU A 149 19.54 13.76 -8.61
C LEU A 149 19.90 13.60 -7.13
N SER A 150 20.37 12.44 -6.69
CA SER A 150 20.65 12.23 -5.26
C SER A 150 21.74 13.17 -4.72
N PRO A 151 22.87 13.41 -5.39
CA PRO A 151 23.85 14.40 -4.96
C PRO A 151 23.31 15.85 -4.93
N VAL A 152 22.39 16.20 -5.84
CA VAL A 152 21.73 17.51 -5.80
C VAL A 152 20.91 17.65 -4.51
N LEU A 153 20.12 16.62 -4.17
CA LEU A 153 19.37 16.60 -2.91
C LEU A 153 20.28 16.64 -1.69
N TRP A 154 21.43 15.97 -1.72
CA TRP A 154 22.38 16.00 -0.59
C TRP A 154 22.95 17.41 -0.36
N ARG A 155 23.24 18.10 -1.43
CA ARG A 155 23.80 19.47 -1.36
C ARG A 155 22.75 20.52 -0.99
N LYS A 156 21.53 20.39 -1.56
CA LYS A 156 20.50 21.44 -1.49
C LYS A 156 19.47 21.24 -0.38
N VAL A 157 19.22 19.98 0.03
CA VAL A 157 18.22 19.64 1.03
C VAL A 157 18.88 19.00 2.25
N LYS A 158 19.25 17.71 2.17
CA LYS A 158 19.85 16.96 3.29
C LYS A 158 20.63 15.76 2.76
N PRO A 159 21.77 15.38 3.40
CA PRO A 159 22.47 14.14 3.07
C PRO A 159 21.60 12.88 3.18
N ALA A 160 21.98 11.83 2.44
CA ALA A 160 21.34 10.53 2.39
C ALA A 160 19.93 10.49 1.77
N LEU A 161 19.44 11.58 1.18
CA LEU A 161 18.22 11.57 0.38
C LEU A 161 18.48 10.97 -1.00
N SER A 162 17.43 10.48 -1.64
CA SER A 162 17.53 9.92 -2.99
C SER A 162 16.26 10.21 -3.79
N ALA A 163 16.41 10.36 -5.09
CA ALA A 163 15.31 10.53 -6.01
C ALA A 163 15.32 9.39 -7.04
N GLY A 164 14.17 9.17 -7.65
CA GLY A 164 14.01 8.22 -8.73
C GLY A 164 12.72 8.52 -9.48
N ARG A 165 12.70 8.27 -10.76
CA ARG A 165 11.64 8.65 -11.69
C ARG A 165 10.23 8.25 -11.20
N VAL A 166 9.99 6.96 -10.97
CA VAL A 166 8.66 6.47 -10.57
C VAL A 166 8.34 6.81 -9.12
N GLN A 167 9.31 6.63 -8.22
CA GLN A 167 9.10 6.83 -6.78
C GLN A 167 8.84 8.29 -6.41
N SER A 168 9.54 9.25 -7.06
CA SER A 168 9.31 10.67 -6.77
C SER A 168 7.93 11.13 -7.22
N VAL A 169 7.45 10.60 -8.33
CA VAL A 169 6.10 10.84 -8.83
C VAL A 169 5.03 10.17 -7.93
N ALA A 170 5.30 9.00 -7.37
CA ALA A 170 4.42 8.38 -6.39
C ALA A 170 4.32 9.20 -5.09
N VAL A 171 5.43 9.79 -4.63
CA VAL A 171 5.42 10.74 -3.49
C VAL A 171 4.61 11.98 -3.84
N ARG A 172 4.75 12.53 -5.05
CA ARG A 172 3.98 13.67 -5.54
C ARG A 172 2.47 13.43 -5.44
N LEU A 173 1.96 12.27 -5.88
CA LEU A 173 0.54 11.92 -5.77
C LEU A 173 0.03 11.99 -4.33
N ILE A 174 0.85 11.53 -3.38
CA ILE A 174 0.48 11.51 -1.97
C ILE A 174 0.51 12.93 -1.38
N VAL A 175 1.53 13.75 -1.72
CA VAL A 175 1.64 15.14 -1.27
C VAL A 175 0.50 15.99 -1.84
N GLU A 176 0.20 15.88 -3.13
CA GLU A 176 -0.91 16.60 -3.76
C GLU A 176 -2.25 16.23 -3.12
N ARG A 177 -2.49 14.93 -2.85
CA ARG A 177 -3.69 14.47 -2.14
C ARG A 177 -3.79 15.04 -0.75
N GLU A 178 -2.71 15.12 0.01
CA GLU A 178 -2.71 15.71 1.35
C GLU A 178 -3.08 17.19 1.29
N ARG A 179 -2.55 17.94 0.31
CA ARG A 179 -2.89 19.35 0.08
C ARG A 179 -4.34 19.55 -0.36
N GLU A 180 -4.87 18.67 -1.21
CA GLU A 180 -6.30 18.66 -1.56
C GLU A 180 -7.20 18.50 -0.32
N ILE A 181 -6.82 17.57 0.59
CA ILE A 181 -7.54 17.33 1.84
C ILE A 181 -7.47 18.55 2.75
N GLN A 182 -6.31 19.17 2.89
CA GLN A 182 -6.13 20.37 3.73
C GLN A 182 -6.86 21.61 3.17
N ALA A 183 -6.96 21.74 1.86
CA ALA A 183 -7.69 22.81 1.21
C ALA A 183 -9.20 22.61 1.18
N PHE A 184 -9.67 21.38 1.42
CA PHE A 184 -11.08 21.05 1.34
C PHE A 184 -11.87 21.69 2.49
N LYS A 185 -12.95 22.38 2.13
CA LYS A 185 -13.91 22.95 3.10
C LYS A 185 -15.19 22.14 3.05
N SER A 186 -15.52 21.51 4.16
CA SER A 186 -16.76 20.76 4.27
C SER A 186 -17.96 21.69 4.32
N GLU A 187 -18.95 21.42 3.49
CA GLU A 187 -20.24 22.11 3.46
C GLU A 187 -21.30 21.25 4.13
N THR A 188 -22.21 21.89 4.85
CA THR A 188 -23.33 21.22 5.49
C THR A 188 -24.53 21.14 4.56
N TYR A 189 -25.26 20.05 4.63
CA TYR A 189 -26.54 19.87 3.97
C TYR A 189 -27.42 18.94 4.81
N TYR A 190 -28.71 18.92 4.53
CA TYR A 190 -29.66 18.05 5.21
C TYR A 190 -30.22 17.04 4.23
N ARG A 191 -30.23 15.79 4.68
CA ARG A 191 -30.78 14.65 3.98
C ARG A 191 -32.06 14.25 4.71
N VAL A 192 -33.17 14.12 3.99
CA VAL A 192 -34.47 13.81 4.57
C VAL A 192 -34.87 12.39 4.17
N ASN A 193 -35.14 11.56 5.17
CA ASN A 193 -35.66 10.21 5.00
C ASN A 193 -37.05 10.12 5.65
N ALA A 194 -37.88 9.26 5.11
CA ALA A 194 -39.19 8.96 5.69
C ALA A 194 -39.39 7.45 5.84
N VAL A 195 -40.10 7.08 6.86
CA VAL A 195 -40.63 5.73 7.07
C VAL A 195 -42.13 5.79 6.89
N PHE A 196 -42.63 5.04 5.92
CA PHE A 196 -44.05 4.87 5.66
C PHE A 196 -44.46 3.46 6.00
N THR A 197 -45.76 3.24 6.26
CA THR A 197 -46.34 1.92 6.37
C THR A 197 -47.43 1.71 5.33
N VAL A 198 -47.48 0.48 4.82
CA VAL A 198 -48.53 -0.02 3.91
C VAL A 198 -49.18 -1.27 4.49
N PRO A 199 -50.48 -1.46 4.33
CA PRO A 199 -51.13 -2.73 4.67
C PRO A 199 -50.63 -3.84 3.72
N THR A 200 -50.45 -5.04 4.25
CA THR A 200 -50.11 -6.23 3.51
C THR A 200 -51.33 -7.15 3.38
N ASP A 201 -51.28 -8.05 2.39
CA ASP A 201 -52.42 -8.95 2.11
C ASP A 201 -52.81 -9.88 3.28
N ASP A 202 -51.89 -10.10 4.21
CA ASP A 202 -52.09 -10.87 5.44
C ASP A 202 -52.65 -10.06 6.61
N GLY A 203 -53.00 -8.79 6.37
CA GLY A 203 -53.57 -7.87 7.38
C GLY A 203 -52.53 -7.27 8.34
N GLN A 204 -51.24 -7.44 8.07
CA GLN A 204 -50.14 -6.78 8.77
C GLN A 204 -49.77 -5.45 8.08
N THR A 205 -48.79 -4.75 8.61
CA THR A 205 -48.21 -3.55 8.00
C THR A 205 -46.76 -3.79 7.70
N ALA A 206 -46.30 -3.36 6.53
CA ALA A 206 -44.88 -3.38 6.14
C ALA A 206 -44.30 -1.96 6.07
N GLU A 207 -43.08 -1.81 6.49
CA GLU A 207 -42.35 -0.53 6.43
C GLU A 207 -41.75 -0.29 5.04
N VAL A 208 -41.87 0.96 4.58
CA VAL A 208 -41.25 1.48 3.36
C VAL A 208 -40.36 2.66 3.72
N LYS A 209 -39.05 2.48 3.59
CA LYS A 209 -38.06 3.56 3.79
C LYS A 209 -37.83 4.27 2.49
N ALA A 210 -37.94 5.59 2.49
CA ALA A 210 -37.76 6.43 1.33
C ALA A 210 -36.91 7.67 1.65
N GLU A 211 -36.16 8.13 0.66
CA GLU A 211 -35.34 9.34 0.74
C GLU A 211 -35.98 10.42 -0.13
N LEU A 212 -35.93 11.67 0.36
CA LEU A 212 -36.39 12.83 -0.42
C LEU A 212 -35.44 13.09 -1.59
N ASP A 213 -35.98 13.40 -2.74
CA ASP A 213 -35.24 13.71 -3.97
C ASP A 213 -34.50 15.05 -3.93
N LYS A 214 -34.66 15.81 -2.83
CA LYS A 214 -34.07 17.12 -2.59
C LYS A 214 -33.23 17.12 -1.31
N ARG A 215 -32.09 17.81 -1.37
CA ARG A 215 -31.28 18.15 -0.21
C ARG A 215 -31.48 19.62 0.14
N PHE A 216 -31.53 19.92 1.42
CA PHE A 216 -31.63 21.30 1.90
C PHE A 216 -30.25 21.77 2.38
N THR A 217 -30.02 23.09 2.28
CA THR A 217 -28.74 23.69 2.69
C THR A 217 -28.80 24.38 4.04
N THR A 218 -30.01 24.78 4.47
CA THR A 218 -30.24 25.47 5.74
C THR A 218 -31.21 24.72 6.63
N HIS A 219 -31.10 24.91 7.96
CA HIS A 219 -31.99 24.30 8.95
C HIS A 219 -33.42 24.84 8.83
N ASP A 220 -33.56 26.13 8.51
CA ASP A 220 -34.89 26.77 8.37
C ASP A 220 -35.68 26.16 7.19
N GLU A 221 -35.01 25.87 6.07
CA GLU A 221 -35.64 25.15 4.93
C GLU A 221 -36.14 23.77 5.34
N VAL A 222 -35.35 23.05 6.16
CA VAL A 222 -35.73 21.74 6.70
C VAL A 222 -36.97 21.83 7.57
N LEU A 223 -36.98 22.75 8.56
CA LEU A 223 -38.11 22.91 9.45
C LEU A 223 -39.39 23.29 8.69
N ALA A 224 -39.30 24.22 7.72
CA ALA A 224 -40.40 24.58 6.85
C ALA A 224 -40.93 23.40 6.02
N PHE A 225 -40.03 22.50 5.57
CA PHE A 225 -40.42 21.30 4.89
C PHE A 225 -41.09 20.28 5.83
N LEU A 226 -40.51 20.03 7.00
CA LEU A 226 -41.10 19.12 8.00
C LEU A 226 -42.48 19.59 8.46
N ASP A 227 -42.71 20.92 8.58
CA ASP A 227 -44.02 21.49 8.89
C ASP A 227 -45.06 21.17 7.79
N LYS A 228 -44.68 21.22 6.53
CA LYS A 228 -45.55 20.76 5.42
C LYS A 228 -45.88 19.25 5.54
N CYS A 229 -44.93 18.44 5.96
CA CYS A 229 -45.13 17.01 6.14
C CYS A 229 -46.12 16.64 7.27
N LYS A 230 -46.39 17.56 8.23
CA LYS A 230 -47.34 17.31 9.33
C LYS A 230 -48.75 17.00 8.82
N THR A 231 -49.20 17.76 7.83
CA THR A 231 -50.59 17.72 7.33
C THR A 231 -50.70 17.13 5.94
N ALA A 232 -49.58 16.75 5.35
CA ALA A 232 -49.54 16.16 4.01
C ALA A 232 -50.08 14.74 3.99
N GLU A 233 -50.81 14.41 2.94
CA GLU A 233 -51.17 13.04 2.59
C GLU A 233 -50.10 12.50 1.61
N PHE A 234 -49.74 11.23 1.78
CA PHE A 234 -48.73 10.56 1.00
C PHE A 234 -49.35 9.45 0.16
N SER A 235 -48.95 9.38 -1.10
CA SER A 235 -49.46 8.33 -1.98
C SER A 235 -48.38 7.88 -2.99
N VAL A 236 -48.47 6.63 -3.40
CA VAL A 236 -47.62 6.07 -4.44
C VAL A 236 -47.96 6.69 -5.80
N ALA A 237 -47.04 7.49 -6.33
CA ALA A 237 -47.20 8.19 -7.60
C ALA A 237 -46.85 7.31 -8.82
N ALA A 238 -45.80 6.51 -8.68
CA ALA A 238 -45.33 5.61 -9.75
C ALA A 238 -44.46 4.49 -9.17
N ILE A 239 -44.56 3.34 -9.82
CA ILE A 239 -43.76 2.16 -9.50
C ILE A 239 -43.02 1.73 -10.78
N VAL A 240 -41.71 1.88 -10.79
CA VAL A 240 -40.88 1.53 -11.94
C VAL A 240 -40.02 0.30 -11.60
N LYS A 241 -40.29 -0.82 -12.26
CA LYS A 241 -39.46 -2.03 -12.17
C LYS A 241 -38.53 -2.09 -13.38
N LYS A 242 -37.23 -2.18 -13.13
CA LYS A 242 -36.22 -2.30 -14.17
C LYS A 242 -35.38 -3.55 -13.96
N PRO A 243 -35.25 -4.42 -14.96
CA PRO A 243 -34.25 -5.47 -14.89
C PRO A 243 -32.87 -4.86 -14.90
N MET A 244 -32.04 -5.34 -13.99
CA MET A 244 -30.64 -4.93 -13.88
C MET A 244 -29.76 -6.17 -13.99
N LYS A 245 -28.65 -6.01 -14.65
CA LYS A 245 -27.67 -7.07 -14.86
C LYS A 245 -26.35 -6.64 -14.30
N ARG A 246 -25.77 -7.45 -13.44
CA ARG A 246 -24.39 -7.29 -12.98
C ARG A 246 -23.51 -8.33 -13.66
N THR A 247 -22.43 -7.91 -14.28
CA THR A 247 -21.45 -8.78 -14.95
C THR A 247 -20.25 -9.01 -14.03
N PRO A 248 -19.66 -10.22 -14.06
CA PRO A 248 -18.46 -10.48 -13.27
C PRO A 248 -17.27 -9.68 -13.80
N ALA A 249 -16.39 -9.30 -12.89
CA ALA A 249 -15.13 -8.67 -13.24
C ALA A 249 -14.17 -9.67 -13.92
N PRO A 250 -13.21 -9.19 -14.75
CA PRO A 250 -12.20 -10.03 -15.40
C PRO A 250 -11.34 -10.80 -14.39
N PRO A 251 -10.61 -11.83 -14.82
CA PRO A 251 -9.56 -12.47 -14.03
C PRO A 251 -8.52 -11.46 -13.56
N PHE A 252 -7.73 -11.81 -12.56
CA PHE A 252 -6.78 -10.89 -11.97
C PHE A 252 -5.61 -10.54 -12.88
N THR A 253 -5.29 -9.24 -12.93
CA THR A 253 -3.97 -8.69 -13.24
C THR A 253 -3.17 -8.54 -11.95
N THR A 254 -1.89 -8.21 -12.03
CA THR A 254 -1.07 -7.87 -10.86
C THR A 254 -1.70 -6.76 -10.03
N SER A 255 -2.14 -5.69 -10.68
CA SER A 255 -2.75 -4.52 -10.01
C SER A 255 -4.04 -4.90 -9.29
N THR A 256 -4.97 -5.55 -9.96
CA THR A 256 -6.26 -5.92 -9.37
C THR A 256 -6.13 -6.97 -8.27
N LEU A 257 -5.15 -7.89 -8.38
CA LEU A 257 -4.83 -8.84 -7.30
C LEU A 257 -4.32 -8.11 -6.06
N GLN A 258 -3.41 -7.15 -6.22
CA GLN A 258 -2.87 -6.36 -5.12
C GLN A 258 -3.98 -5.56 -4.42
N GLN A 259 -4.91 -4.98 -5.16
CA GLN A 259 -6.03 -4.23 -4.64
C GLN A 259 -6.98 -5.11 -3.83
N GLU A 260 -7.43 -6.22 -4.41
CA GLU A 260 -8.39 -7.12 -3.74
C GLU A 260 -7.76 -7.86 -2.55
N ALA A 261 -6.50 -8.26 -2.63
CA ALA A 261 -5.80 -8.87 -1.51
C ALA A 261 -5.62 -7.89 -0.34
N ALA A 262 -5.39 -6.60 -0.62
CA ALA A 262 -5.33 -5.59 0.43
C ALA A 262 -6.69 -5.40 1.11
N ARG A 263 -7.79 -5.32 0.34
CA ARG A 263 -9.14 -5.12 0.87
C ARG A 263 -9.67 -6.34 1.62
N LYS A 264 -9.61 -7.53 1.01
CA LYS A 264 -10.24 -8.75 1.54
C LYS A 264 -9.36 -9.52 2.51
N LEU A 265 -8.04 -9.51 2.32
CA LEU A 265 -7.11 -10.29 3.12
C LEU A 265 -6.31 -9.44 4.11
N GLY A 266 -6.29 -8.11 3.93
CA GLY A 266 -5.47 -7.20 4.71
C GLY A 266 -3.97 -7.30 4.39
N PHE A 267 -3.60 -7.83 3.22
CA PHE A 267 -2.21 -7.97 2.80
C PHE A 267 -1.65 -6.64 2.32
N THR A 268 -0.38 -6.38 2.60
CA THR A 268 0.35 -5.31 1.92
C THR A 268 0.60 -5.70 0.47
N VAL A 269 0.84 -4.71 -0.38
CA VAL A 269 1.17 -4.96 -1.80
C VAL A 269 2.41 -5.87 -1.94
N SER A 270 3.44 -5.63 -1.13
CA SER A 270 4.66 -6.47 -1.12
C SER A 270 4.39 -7.88 -0.61
N GLN A 271 3.56 -8.04 0.41
CA GLN A 271 3.16 -9.35 0.94
C GLN A 271 2.38 -10.14 -0.11
N THR A 272 1.45 -9.49 -0.82
CA THR A 272 0.70 -10.12 -1.92
C THR A 272 1.64 -10.67 -2.98
N MET A 273 2.62 -9.88 -3.42
CA MET A 273 3.57 -10.32 -4.45
C MET A 273 4.49 -11.43 -3.96
N MET A 274 4.93 -11.40 -2.71
CA MET A 274 5.74 -12.46 -2.13
C MET A 274 4.99 -13.80 -2.08
N VAL A 275 3.72 -13.77 -1.64
CA VAL A 275 2.88 -14.98 -1.56
C VAL A 275 2.54 -15.49 -2.97
N ALA A 276 2.21 -14.58 -3.90
CA ALA A 276 1.94 -14.94 -5.29
C ALA A 276 3.16 -15.57 -5.98
N GLN A 277 4.37 -15.04 -5.71
CA GLN A 277 5.62 -15.64 -6.19
C GLN A 277 5.78 -17.08 -5.71
N HIS A 278 5.53 -17.36 -4.42
CA HIS A 278 5.61 -18.73 -3.89
C HIS A 278 4.56 -19.65 -4.53
N LEU A 279 3.33 -19.16 -4.74
CA LEU A 279 2.29 -19.95 -5.41
C LEU A 279 2.68 -20.29 -6.85
N TYR A 280 3.24 -19.34 -7.59
CA TYR A 280 3.74 -19.55 -8.94
C TYR A 280 4.89 -20.56 -8.97
N GLU A 281 5.93 -20.36 -8.15
CA GLU A 281 7.10 -21.25 -8.09
C GLU A 281 6.75 -22.70 -7.69
N ASN A 282 5.68 -22.86 -6.92
CA ASN A 282 5.12 -24.16 -6.56
C ASN A 282 4.12 -24.71 -7.61
N GLY A 283 3.95 -24.03 -8.75
CA GLY A 283 3.08 -24.45 -9.83
C GLY A 283 1.59 -24.40 -9.51
N ARG A 284 1.15 -23.51 -8.61
CA ARG A 284 -0.25 -23.40 -8.18
C ARG A 284 -1.03 -22.37 -8.97
N ILE A 285 -0.36 -21.33 -9.45
CA ILE A 285 -0.96 -20.25 -10.26
C ILE A 285 -0.07 -19.95 -11.48
N THR A 286 -0.62 -19.27 -12.46
CA THR A 286 0.12 -18.66 -13.57
C THR A 286 1.03 -17.55 -13.11
N TYR A 287 1.87 -17.05 -13.99
CA TYR A 287 2.81 -15.96 -13.69
C TYR A 287 2.10 -14.72 -13.14
N MET A 288 2.56 -14.22 -12.00
CA MET A 288 1.86 -13.19 -11.22
C MET A 288 2.18 -11.76 -11.66
N ARG A 289 3.15 -11.52 -12.53
CA ARG A 289 3.46 -10.19 -13.07
C ARG A 289 2.89 -10.05 -14.46
N THR A 290 1.61 -9.74 -14.53
CA THR A 290 0.87 -9.58 -15.79
C THR A 290 -0.14 -8.44 -15.70
N ASP A 291 -0.34 -7.76 -16.79
CA ASP A 291 -1.44 -6.81 -17.02
C ASP A 291 -2.53 -7.39 -17.94
N SER A 292 -2.36 -8.66 -18.35
CA SER A 292 -3.31 -9.40 -19.16
C SER A 292 -4.50 -9.91 -18.35
N VAL A 293 -5.67 -9.88 -18.95
CA VAL A 293 -6.92 -10.50 -18.47
C VAL A 293 -7.32 -11.71 -19.31
N ASN A 294 -6.47 -12.13 -20.25
CA ASN A 294 -6.74 -13.24 -21.14
C ASN A 294 -6.67 -14.58 -20.39
N LEU A 295 -7.50 -15.54 -20.79
CA LEU A 295 -7.45 -16.93 -20.32
C LEU A 295 -7.22 -17.87 -21.50
N SER A 296 -6.43 -18.90 -21.30
CA SER A 296 -6.28 -19.98 -22.29
C SER A 296 -7.57 -20.76 -22.46
N SER A 297 -7.74 -21.34 -23.62
CA SER A 297 -8.89 -22.22 -23.92
C SER A 297 -9.00 -23.39 -22.93
N LEU A 298 -7.83 -23.89 -22.45
CA LEU A 298 -7.78 -24.96 -21.44
C LEU A 298 -8.41 -24.47 -20.11
N CYS A 299 -8.02 -23.28 -19.66
CA CYS A 299 -8.59 -22.70 -18.44
C CYS A 299 -10.08 -22.44 -18.57
N ILE A 300 -10.55 -21.90 -19.69
CA ILE A 300 -11.96 -21.63 -19.93
C ILE A 300 -12.77 -22.93 -19.89
N ASN A 301 -12.30 -24.00 -20.57
CA ASN A 301 -12.98 -25.27 -20.59
C ASN A 301 -13.01 -25.95 -19.21
N SER A 302 -11.89 -25.99 -18.49
CA SER A 302 -11.83 -26.55 -17.16
C SER A 302 -12.68 -25.76 -16.15
N SER A 303 -12.73 -24.42 -16.27
CA SER A 303 -13.62 -23.58 -15.48
C SER A 303 -15.09 -23.91 -15.75
N LYS A 304 -15.48 -24.11 -17.01
CA LYS A 304 -16.83 -24.54 -17.37
C LYS A 304 -17.20 -25.87 -16.71
N GLU A 305 -16.30 -26.85 -16.75
CA GLU A 305 -16.51 -28.18 -16.14
C GLU A 305 -16.70 -28.03 -14.61
N GLU A 306 -15.81 -27.34 -13.92
CA GLU A 306 -15.91 -27.19 -12.46
C GLU A 306 -17.13 -26.36 -12.04
N ILE A 307 -17.47 -25.28 -12.77
CA ILE A 307 -18.67 -24.49 -12.50
C ILE A 307 -19.91 -25.35 -12.66
N THR A 308 -20.01 -26.12 -13.75
CA THR A 308 -21.16 -26.98 -14.02
C THR A 308 -21.31 -28.06 -12.95
N LYS A 309 -20.21 -28.65 -12.50
CA LYS A 309 -20.16 -29.67 -11.45
C LYS A 309 -20.62 -29.15 -10.09
N HIS A 310 -20.21 -27.94 -9.72
CA HIS A 310 -20.46 -27.39 -8.39
C HIS A 310 -21.80 -26.65 -8.26
N TRP A 311 -22.26 -25.98 -9.33
CA TRP A 311 -23.45 -25.11 -9.26
C TRP A 311 -24.51 -25.36 -10.33
N GLY A 312 -24.21 -26.13 -11.37
CA GLY A 312 -25.10 -26.37 -12.49
C GLY A 312 -24.70 -25.63 -13.78
N ALA A 313 -25.22 -26.12 -14.90
CA ALA A 313 -24.90 -25.58 -16.22
C ALA A 313 -25.38 -24.15 -16.43
N GLU A 314 -26.46 -23.74 -15.75
CA GLU A 314 -27.04 -22.42 -15.80
C GLU A 314 -26.11 -21.31 -15.22
N TYR A 315 -25.20 -21.71 -14.31
CA TYR A 315 -24.18 -20.82 -13.76
C TYR A 315 -22.96 -20.64 -14.67
N SER A 316 -22.79 -21.51 -15.68
CA SER A 316 -21.65 -21.45 -16.58
C SER A 316 -21.89 -20.53 -17.77
N ARG A 317 -21.05 -19.53 -17.94
CA ARG A 317 -21.01 -18.65 -19.11
C ARG A 317 -19.60 -18.31 -19.49
N PRO A 318 -18.91 -19.17 -20.26
CA PRO A 318 -17.55 -18.93 -20.71
C PRO A 318 -17.38 -17.57 -21.41
N ARG A 319 -16.33 -16.84 -21.05
CA ARG A 319 -15.99 -15.52 -21.62
C ARG A 319 -14.50 -15.45 -21.95
N GLN A 320 -14.20 -14.87 -23.10
CA GLN A 320 -12.87 -14.41 -23.43
C GLN A 320 -12.80 -12.90 -23.17
N TYR A 321 -11.98 -12.48 -22.22
CA TYR A 321 -11.69 -11.09 -21.95
C TYR A 321 -10.58 -10.61 -22.88
N GLN A 322 -10.63 -9.34 -23.28
CA GLN A 322 -9.57 -8.71 -24.07
C GLN A 322 -8.89 -7.66 -23.20
N THR A 323 -7.58 -7.63 -23.29
CA THR A 323 -6.76 -6.63 -22.60
C THR A 323 -6.82 -5.32 -23.38
N HIS A 324 -7.23 -4.23 -22.71
CA HIS A 324 -7.35 -2.91 -23.33
C HIS A 324 -6.13 -2.01 -23.03
N SER A 325 -5.16 -2.45 -22.26
CA SER A 325 -3.97 -1.66 -21.95
C SER A 325 -3.08 -1.54 -23.19
N LYS A 326 -2.82 -0.31 -23.62
CA LYS A 326 -1.82 -0.03 -24.67
C LYS A 326 -0.45 -0.43 -24.14
N GLY A 327 0.20 -1.41 -24.77
CA GLY A 327 1.50 -1.95 -24.33
C GLY A 327 1.40 -3.18 -23.42
N ALA A 328 0.22 -3.81 -23.28
CA ALA A 328 0.11 -5.12 -22.69
C ALA A 328 0.91 -6.14 -23.52
N GLN A 329 1.68 -6.98 -22.84
CA GLN A 329 2.29 -8.13 -23.49
C GLN A 329 1.18 -9.14 -23.77
N GLU A 330 0.62 -9.12 -24.98
CA GLU A 330 -0.54 -9.95 -25.40
C GLU A 330 -0.31 -11.47 -25.22
N ALA A 331 0.95 -11.89 -25.12
CA ALA A 331 1.32 -13.28 -24.92
C ALA A 331 1.03 -13.82 -23.49
N HIS A 332 0.80 -12.95 -22.51
CA HIS A 332 0.60 -13.35 -21.12
C HIS A 332 -0.85 -13.71 -20.82
N GLU A 333 -1.05 -14.70 -19.96
CA GLU A 333 -2.34 -14.99 -19.34
C GLU A 333 -2.57 -14.13 -18.10
N ALA A 334 -3.83 -14.03 -17.67
CA ALA A 334 -4.21 -13.51 -16.37
C ALA A 334 -3.67 -14.38 -15.22
N ILE A 335 -3.68 -13.86 -14.01
CA ILE A 335 -3.34 -14.63 -12.80
C ILE A 335 -4.52 -15.55 -12.49
N ARG A 336 -4.31 -16.85 -12.59
CA ARG A 336 -5.31 -17.89 -12.40
C ARG A 336 -4.70 -19.15 -11.77
N PRO A 337 -5.50 -20.05 -11.20
CA PRO A 337 -5.04 -21.39 -10.83
C PRO A 337 -4.50 -22.15 -12.05
N THR A 338 -3.46 -22.94 -11.87
CA THR A 338 -2.96 -23.84 -12.93
C THR A 338 -3.98 -24.93 -13.27
N TYR A 339 -4.65 -25.43 -12.25
CA TYR A 339 -5.71 -26.43 -12.36
C TYR A 339 -6.98 -25.95 -11.64
N MET A 340 -8.07 -25.75 -12.36
CA MET A 340 -9.35 -25.32 -11.78
C MET A 340 -10.01 -26.40 -10.90
N ALA A 341 -9.65 -27.66 -11.09
CA ALA A 341 -10.09 -28.76 -10.24
C ALA A 341 -9.53 -28.69 -8.81
N ASP A 342 -8.40 -28.03 -8.61
CA ASP A 342 -7.78 -27.82 -7.31
C ASP A 342 -8.47 -26.63 -6.60
N THR A 343 -9.62 -26.88 -5.96
CA THR A 343 -10.39 -25.84 -5.25
C THR A 343 -9.69 -25.34 -3.97
N ALA A 344 -8.71 -26.10 -3.46
CA ALA A 344 -7.89 -25.76 -2.29
C ALA A 344 -6.48 -26.33 -2.47
N ILE A 345 -5.52 -25.76 -1.76
CA ILE A 345 -4.11 -26.18 -1.81
C ILE A 345 -3.54 -26.42 -0.40
N ASP A 346 -2.47 -27.21 -0.33
CA ASP A 346 -1.61 -27.27 0.84
C ASP A 346 -0.63 -26.10 0.84
N GLY A 347 -0.28 -25.62 2.03
CA GLY A 347 0.63 -24.50 2.21
C GLY A 347 0.34 -23.70 3.48
N THR A 348 0.97 -22.55 3.59
CA THR A 348 0.76 -21.60 4.68
C THR A 348 -0.66 -21.02 4.62
N GLN A 349 -1.15 -20.49 5.72
CA GLN A 349 -2.46 -19.83 5.76
C GLN A 349 -2.56 -18.64 4.78
N GLN A 350 -1.46 -17.94 4.54
CA GLN A 350 -1.41 -16.82 3.58
C GLN A 350 -1.54 -17.33 2.15
N GLU A 351 -0.83 -18.40 1.79
CA GLU A 351 -0.93 -19.04 0.46
C GLU A 351 -2.34 -19.56 0.21
N LYS A 352 -2.94 -20.25 1.19
CA LYS A 352 -4.34 -20.75 1.08
C LYS A 352 -5.35 -19.63 0.83
N ARG A 353 -5.23 -18.53 1.59
CA ARG A 353 -6.15 -17.38 1.45
C ARG A 353 -5.98 -16.67 0.11
N LEU A 354 -4.75 -16.46 -0.36
CA LEU A 354 -4.50 -15.81 -1.64
C LEU A 354 -4.93 -16.70 -2.81
N TYR A 355 -4.67 -18.00 -2.72
CA TYR A 355 -5.10 -18.98 -3.73
C TYR A 355 -6.63 -19.03 -3.84
N ASP A 356 -7.35 -19.11 -2.72
CA ASP A 356 -8.82 -19.08 -2.68
C ASP A 356 -9.39 -17.82 -3.35
N LEU A 357 -8.77 -16.66 -3.08
CA LEU A 357 -9.16 -15.41 -3.72
C LEU A 357 -8.98 -15.47 -5.24
N ILE A 358 -7.83 -15.98 -5.72
CA ILE A 358 -7.53 -16.11 -7.15
C ILE A 358 -8.49 -17.13 -7.80
N TRP A 359 -8.71 -18.26 -7.15
CA TRP A 359 -9.61 -19.30 -7.64
C TRP A 359 -11.04 -18.79 -7.81
N LYS A 360 -11.58 -18.14 -6.77
CA LYS A 360 -12.94 -17.57 -6.78
C LYS A 360 -13.12 -16.51 -7.85
N ARG A 361 -12.13 -15.63 -8.03
CA ARG A 361 -12.16 -14.59 -9.07
C ARG A 361 -12.17 -15.23 -10.47
N THR A 362 -11.31 -16.23 -10.69
CA THR A 362 -11.24 -16.93 -11.97
C THR A 362 -12.55 -17.65 -12.28
N ALA A 363 -13.09 -18.41 -11.31
CA ALA A 363 -14.37 -19.07 -11.46
C ALA A 363 -15.50 -18.07 -11.75
N ALA A 364 -15.62 -17.02 -10.94
CA ALA A 364 -16.64 -15.98 -11.09
C ALA A 364 -16.60 -15.31 -12.47
N SER A 365 -15.39 -15.07 -13.02
CA SER A 365 -15.22 -14.48 -14.35
C SER A 365 -15.84 -15.32 -15.46
N GLN A 366 -15.96 -16.62 -15.27
CA GLN A 366 -16.53 -17.59 -16.23
C GLN A 366 -17.96 -18.01 -15.88
N MET A 367 -18.57 -17.38 -14.85
CA MET A 367 -19.96 -17.63 -14.43
C MET A 367 -20.93 -16.69 -15.11
N ALA A 368 -22.21 -17.06 -15.07
CA ALA A 368 -23.32 -16.28 -15.58
C ALA A 368 -23.46 -14.95 -14.81
N ASP A 369 -23.99 -13.95 -15.50
CA ASP A 369 -24.30 -12.65 -14.89
C ASP A 369 -25.35 -12.82 -13.79
N ALA A 370 -25.29 -11.97 -12.78
CA ALA A 370 -26.36 -11.85 -11.81
C ALA A 370 -27.50 -11.02 -12.41
N LEU A 371 -28.72 -11.52 -12.27
CA LEU A 371 -29.92 -10.84 -12.73
C LEU A 371 -30.68 -10.33 -11.51
N LEU A 372 -30.90 -9.03 -11.49
CA LEU A 372 -31.57 -8.33 -10.42
C LEU A 372 -32.76 -7.56 -10.99
N GLU A 373 -33.72 -7.28 -10.15
CA GLU A 373 -34.82 -6.39 -10.46
C GLU A 373 -34.75 -5.20 -9.48
N LYS A 374 -34.52 -4.01 -10.01
CA LYS A 374 -34.57 -2.77 -9.22
C LYS A 374 -35.98 -2.21 -9.29
N THR A 375 -36.62 -2.07 -8.13
CA THR A 375 -37.90 -1.37 -7.99
C THR A 375 -37.64 0.02 -7.42
N THR A 376 -38.13 1.02 -8.13
CA THR A 376 -38.11 2.41 -7.65
C THR A 376 -39.57 2.86 -7.50
N VAL A 377 -39.94 3.22 -6.26
CA VAL A 377 -41.27 3.75 -5.93
C VAL A 377 -41.13 5.22 -5.68
N THR A 378 -41.87 6.02 -6.43
CA THR A 378 -42.01 7.46 -6.25
C THR A 378 -43.22 7.73 -5.40
N ILE A 379 -43.05 8.47 -4.31
CA ILE A 379 -44.10 8.83 -3.37
C ILE A 379 -44.31 10.34 -3.42
N ASN A 380 -45.53 10.75 -3.76
CA ASN A 380 -45.94 12.15 -3.73
C ASN A 380 -46.45 12.53 -2.34
N MET A 381 -46.35 13.80 -2.02
CA MET A 381 -47.02 14.42 -0.88
C MET A 381 -47.90 15.58 -1.33
N THR A 382 -49.02 15.79 -0.67
CA THR A 382 -49.89 16.93 -0.97
C THR A 382 -49.22 18.25 -0.54
N GLY A 383 -49.36 19.28 -1.35
CA GLY A 383 -48.87 20.64 -1.03
C GLY A 383 -47.34 20.83 -1.23
N ALA A 384 -46.65 19.88 -1.84
CA ALA A 384 -45.23 20.01 -2.21
C ALA A 384 -44.92 19.40 -3.58
N THR A 385 -43.83 19.87 -4.16
CA THR A 385 -43.30 19.37 -5.46
C THR A 385 -42.24 18.29 -5.26
N GLU A 386 -41.62 18.27 -4.10
CA GLU A 386 -40.61 17.30 -3.68
C GLU A 386 -41.24 15.91 -3.56
N LYS A 387 -40.44 14.87 -3.83
CA LYS A 387 -40.90 13.49 -3.83
C LYS A 387 -40.01 12.62 -2.98
N PHE A 388 -40.58 11.64 -2.31
CA PHE A 388 -39.80 10.60 -1.65
C PHE A 388 -39.58 9.43 -2.63
N ILE A 389 -38.38 8.91 -2.64
CA ILE A 389 -37.95 7.78 -3.49
C ILE A 389 -37.59 6.59 -2.62
N ALA A 390 -38.34 5.51 -2.73
CA ALA A 390 -37.99 4.23 -2.15
C ALA A 390 -37.36 3.32 -3.21
N ASN A 391 -36.22 2.76 -2.90
CA ASN A 391 -35.52 1.81 -3.79
C ASN A 391 -35.49 0.44 -3.14
N GLY A 392 -35.83 -0.58 -3.93
CA GLY A 392 -35.68 -1.98 -3.57
C GLY A 392 -34.92 -2.73 -4.65
N GLU A 393 -34.23 -3.77 -4.28
CA GLU A 393 -33.52 -4.65 -5.19
C GLU A 393 -33.80 -6.11 -4.83
N VAL A 394 -34.21 -6.89 -5.82
CA VAL A 394 -34.48 -8.33 -5.67
C VAL A 394 -33.53 -9.09 -6.58
N VAL A 395 -32.76 -10.02 -6.03
CA VAL A 395 -31.92 -10.92 -6.81
C VAL A 395 -32.79 -12.01 -7.39
N LYS A 396 -32.99 -12.03 -8.71
CA LYS A 396 -33.73 -13.06 -9.43
C LYS A 396 -32.87 -14.28 -9.73
N PHE A 397 -31.58 -14.04 -10.01
CA PHE A 397 -30.57 -15.07 -10.22
C PHE A 397 -29.23 -14.52 -9.76
N ASP A 398 -28.59 -15.19 -8.81
CA ASP A 398 -27.38 -14.72 -8.17
C ASP A 398 -26.12 -14.83 -9.07
N GLY A 399 -26.11 -15.75 -10.04
CA GLY A 399 -25.03 -15.91 -10.99
C GLY A 399 -23.66 -15.97 -10.30
N PHE A 400 -22.70 -15.16 -10.76
CA PHE A 400 -21.36 -15.12 -10.19
C PHE A 400 -21.29 -14.61 -8.74
N LEU A 401 -22.29 -13.85 -8.27
CA LEU A 401 -22.35 -13.35 -6.89
C LEU A 401 -22.40 -14.46 -5.85
N LYS A 402 -22.78 -15.67 -6.25
CA LYS A 402 -22.76 -16.88 -5.41
C LYS A 402 -21.35 -17.24 -4.95
N VAL A 403 -20.33 -16.91 -5.74
CA VAL A 403 -18.93 -17.30 -5.49
C VAL A 403 -18.09 -16.09 -5.09
N TYR A 404 -18.33 -14.93 -5.72
CA TYR A 404 -17.46 -13.79 -5.58
C TYR A 404 -18.21 -12.46 -5.65
N ARG A 405 -17.92 -11.57 -4.69
CA ARG A 405 -18.29 -10.16 -4.74
C ARG A 405 -17.02 -9.34 -4.74
N GLU A 406 -16.91 -8.37 -5.62
CA GLU A 406 -15.81 -7.40 -5.66
C GLU A 406 -15.99 -6.42 -4.51
N SER A 407 -14.89 -6.01 -3.86
CA SER A 407 -14.90 -4.95 -2.85
C SER A 407 -14.55 -3.61 -3.46
N SER A 408 -15.16 -2.53 -2.98
CA SER A 408 -14.83 -1.16 -3.39
C SER A 408 -14.16 -0.38 -2.25
N ASP A 409 -13.42 0.67 -2.58
CA ASP A 409 -12.82 1.57 -1.58
C ASP A 409 -13.90 2.46 -0.91
N ASP A 410 -15.10 2.53 -1.51
CA ASP A 410 -16.24 3.34 -1.07
C ASP A 410 -17.17 2.59 -0.09
N GLU A 411 -16.94 1.28 0.14
CA GLU A 411 -17.72 0.47 1.11
C GLU A 411 -17.49 0.82 2.59
N LEU A 412 -16.70 1.86 2.87
CA LEU A 412 -16.49 2.37 4.24
C LEU A 412 -17.68 3.19 4.79
N ASP A 413 -18.59 3.63 3.95
CA ASP A 413 -19.89 4.14 4.39
C ASP A 413 -20.84 2.95 4.50
N GLY A 414 -21.09 2.50 5.73
CA GLY A 414 -21.97 1.40 6.08
C GLY A 414 -23.41 1.53 5.52
N GLN A 415 -23.52 1.58 4.22
CA GLN A 415 -24.75 1.22 3.56
C GLN A 415 -24.82 -0.30 3.64
N ASP A 416 -25.66 -0.77 4.56
CA ASP A 416 -26.20 -2.12 4.53
C ASP A 416 -26.67 -2.39 3.10
N ASP A 417 -25.86 -3.11 2.33
CA ASP A 417 -26.21 -3.71 1.05
C ASP A 417 -27.14 -4.93 1.30
N ALA A 418 -27.94 -4.84 2.36
CA ALA A 418 -29.08 -5.69 2.52
C ALA A 418 -30.06 -5.32 1.40
N SER A 419 -30.22 -6.19 0.43
CA SER A 419 -31.26 -6.09 -0.59
C SER A 419 -32.60 -5.84 0.11
N HIS A 420 -32.99 -4.56 0.21
CA HIS A 420 -34.27 -4.19 0.79
C HIS A 420 -35.33 -4.56 -0.23
N THR A 421 -36.04 -5.65 0.04
CA THR A 421 -37.22 -5.98 -0.71
C THR A 421 -38.33 -5.03 -0.29
N LEU A 422 -38.88 -4.26 -1.24
CA LEU A 422 -40.04 -3.42 -0.98
C LEU A 422 -41.30 -4.31 -0.93
N PRO A 423 -42.26 -4.00 -0.04
CA PRO A 423 -43.54 -4.67 -0.02
C PRO A 423 -44.31 -4.45 -1.36
N ALA A 424 -45.28 -5.26 -1.62
CA ALA A 424 -46.17 -5.05 -2.76
C ALA A 424 -46.99 -3.76 -2.55
N MET A 425 -47.00 -2.91 -3.56
CA MET A 425 -47.68 -1.61 -3.57
C MET A 425 -48.33 -1.41 -4.93
N THR A 426 -49.34 -0.55 -4.96
CA THR A 426 -50.05 -0.15 -6.20
C THR A 426 -49.97 1.37 -6.38
N GLU A 427 -49.99 1.83 -7.64
CA GLU A 427 -50.07 3.26 -7.93
C GLU A 427 -51.38 3.84 -7.41
N GLY A 428 -51.34 5.01 -6.80
CA GLY A 428 -52.44 5.66 -6.11
C GLY A 428 -52.68 5.20 -4.67
N GLU A 429 -51.97 4.20 -4.19
CA GLU A 429 -52.08 3.71 -2.82
C GLU A 429 -51.63 4.74 -1.79
N ALA A 430 -52.49 4.95 -0.78
CA ALA A 430 -52.18 5.86 0.33
C ALA A 430 -51.19 5.23 1.29
N LEU A 431 -50.22 6.01 1.69
CA LEU A 431 -49.17 5.63 2.63
C LEU A 431 -49.32 6.36 3.94
N ARG A 432 -49.28 5.64 5.05
CA ARG A 432 -49.24 6.23 6.35
C ARG A 432 -47.79 6.62 6.71
N ARG A 433 -47.60 7.91 7.03
CA ARG A 433 -46.32 8.40 7.54
C ARG A 433 -46.11 7.97 8.98
N GLU A 434 -45.10 7.24 9.31
CA GLU A 434 -44.67 6.92 10.68
C GLU A 434 -43.70 8.00 11.19
N GLU A 435 -42.67 8.26 10.38
CA GLU A 435 -41.60 9.19 10.75
C GLU A 435 -41.02 9.89 9.51
N VAL A 436 -40.66 11.18 9.67
CA VAL A 436 -39.78 11.85 8.70
C VAL A 436 -38.60 12.43 9.48
N THR A 437 -37.40 11.99 9.07
CA THR A 437 -36.14 12.34 9.73
C THR A 437 -35.29 13.20 8.82
N ALA A 438 -34.98 14.42 9.22
CA ALA A 438 -33.98 15.25 8.53
C ALA A 438 -32.67 15.20 9.30
N THR A 439 -31.62 14.70 8.65
CA THR A 439 -30.30 14.53 9.26
C THR A 439 -29.32 15.49 8.62
N GLN A 440 -28.67 16.29 9.43
CA GLN A 440 -27.53 17.10 9.01
C GLN A 440 -26.39 16.20 8.55
N ARG A 441 -25.85 16.47 7.38
CA ARG A 441 -24.70 15.77 6.79
C ARG A 441 -23.66 16.77 6.32
N PHE A 442 -22.49 16.27 6.06
CA PHE A 442 -21.35 17.08 5.66
C PHE A 442 -20.78 16.52 4.38
N SER A 443 -20.44 17.40 3.46
CA SER A 443 -19.73 16.97 2.26
C SER A 443 -18.41 16.32 2.64
N GLN A 444 -18.09 15.22 1.96
CA GLN A 444 -16.86 14.48 2.22
C GLN A 444 -15.77 14.96 1.26
N GLY A 445 -14.59 15.23 1.80
CA GLY A 445 -13.41 15.56 1.03
C GLY A 445 -12.75 14.33 0.38
N PRO A 446 -11.71 14.56 -0.41
CA PRO A 446 -10.93 13.45 -0.95
C PRO A 446 -10.30 12.66 0.20
N VAL A 447 -10.26 11.33 0.04
CA VAL A 447 -9.65 10.42 1.02
C VAL A 447 -8.18 10.17 0.69
N ARG A 448 -7.36 9.95 1.73
CA ARG A 448 -5.96 9.56 1.55
C ARG A 448 -5.83 8.21 0.87
N TYR A 449 -4.73 8.03 0.14
CA TYR A 449 -4.44 6.75 -0.49
C TYR A 449 -4.15 5.66 0.56
N THR A 450 -4.65 4.46 0.28
CA THR A 450 -4.09 3.20 0.78
C THR A 450 -3.03 2.70 -0.20
N GLU A 451 -2.27 1.66 0.13
CA GLU A 451 -1.39 1.01 -0.85
C GLU A 451 -2.18 0.55 -2.09
N ALA A 452 -3.37 -0.02 -1.88
CA ALA A 452 -4.26 -0.49 -2.95
C ALA A 452 -4.74 0.64 -3.88
N SER A 453 -5.27 1.72 -3.32
CA SER A 453 -5.75 2.85 -4.13
C SER A 453 -4.62 3.62 -4.80
N LEU A 454 -3.41 3.61 -4.22
CA LEU A 454 -2.22 4.16 -4.89
C LEU A 454 -1.80 3.29 -6.08
N VAL A 455 -1.81 1.95 -5.97
CA VAL A 455 -1.56 1.05 -7.12
C VAL A 455 -2.55 1.33 -8.23
N ARG A 456 -3.84 1.41 -7.91
CA ARG A 456 -4.89 1.75 -8.88
C ARG A 456 -4.61 3.09 -9.56
N LYS A 457 -4.23 4.11 -8.78
CA LYS A 457 -3.95 5.44 -9.35
C LYS A 457 -2.72 5.45 -10.25
N LEU A 458 -1.66 4.73 -9.89
CA LEU A 458 -0.48 4.56 -10.74
C LEU A 458 -0.82 3.86 -12.06
N GLU A 459 -1.63 2.80 -12.02
CA GLU A 459 -2.12 2.08 -13.19
C GLU A 459 -2.96 3.00 -14.11
N GLU A 460 -3.94 3.71 -13.55
CA GLU A 460 -4.80 4.68 -14.28
C GLU A 460 -3.97 5.74 -15.02
N LEU A 461 -2.88 6.19 -14.42
CA LEU A 461 -1.96 7.17 -15.00
C LEU A 461 -0.91 6.55 -15.95
N GLY A 462 -0.87 5.23 -16.07
CA GLY A 462 0.16 4.53 -16.85
C GLY A 462 1.57 4.60 -16.25
N ILE A 463 1.67 4.87 -14.94
CA ILE A 463 2.92 5.03 -14.20
C ILE A 463 3.32 3.70 -13.57
N GLY A 464 4.46 3.17 -14.00
CA GLY A 464 4.93 1.85 -13.55
C GLY A 464 4.35 0.70 -14.35
N ARG A 465 4.67 -0.50 -13.92
CA ARG A 465 4.28 -1.78 -14.53
C ARG A 465 4.12 -2.84 -13.44
N PRO A 466 3.59 -4.02 -13.72
CA PRO A 466 3.44 -5.11 -12.76
C PRO A 466 4.68 -5.38 -11.90
N SER A 467 5.86 -5.24 -12.46
CA SER A 467 7.14 -5.45 -11.75
C SER A 467 7.53 -4.29 -10.81
N THR A 468 6.95 -3.10 -10.93
CA THR A 468 7.41 -1.89 -10.22
C THR A 468 6.45 -1.34 -9.17
N TYR A 469 5.15 -1.72 -9.16
CA TYR A 469 4.20 -1.20 -8.18
C TYR A 469 4.64 -1.48 -6.73
N ALA A 470 4.85 -2.74 -6.39
CA ALA A 470 5.24 -3.15 -5.05
C ALA A 470 6.60 -2.58 -4.62
N PRO A 471 7.69 -2.65 -5.44
CA PRO A 471 8.96 -2.02 -5.12
C PRO A 471 8.86 -0.50 -4.90
N THR A 472 8.08 0.22 -5.71
CA THR A 472 7.89 1.66 -5.56
C THR A 472 7.27 2.02 -4.22
N ILE A 473 6.16 1.36 -3.85
CA ILE A 473 5.45 1.60 -2.59
C ILE A 473 6.33 1.24 -1.38
N SER A 474 7.08 0.15 -1.46
CA SER A 474 8.03 -0.21 -0.40
C SER A 474 9.15 0.81 -0.27
N THR A 475 9.71 1.27 -1.39
CA THR A 475 10.85 2.18 -1.40
C THR A 475 10.50 3.55 -0.81
N ILE A 476 9.34 4.14 -1.15
CA ILE A 476 8.95 5.46 -0.61
C ILE A 476 8.71 5.41 0.89
N GLN A 477 8.27 4.26 1.43
CA GLN A 477 8.12 4.04 2.87
C GLN A 477 9.48 3.78 3.55
N GLN A 478 10.35 2.95 2.97
CA GLN A 478 11.69 2.66 3.51
C GLN A 478 12.59 3.90 3.54
N ARG A 479 12.39 4.84 2.61
CA ARG A 479 13.08 6.13 2.55
C ARG A 479 12.45 7.20 3.43
N GLU A 480 11.40 6.84 4.15
CA GLU A 480 10.66 7.72 5.05
C GLU A 480 10.09 8.97 4.36
N TYR A 481 9.85 8.92 3.04
CA TYR A 481 9.13 9.99 2.34
C TYR A 481 7.63 9.92 2.56
N VAL A 482 7.15 8.72 2.82
CA VAL A 482 5.77 8.40 3.13
C VAL A 482 5.75 7.45 4.33
N GLN A 483 4.81 7.64 5.20
CA GLN A 483 4.55 6.74 6.32
C GLN A 483 3.13 6.20 6.26
N LYS A 484 2.95 4.97 6.72
CA LYS A 484 1.62 4.39 6.94
C LYS A 484 1.14 4.79 8.33
N GLY A 485 -0.04 5.37 8.42
CA GLY A 485 -0.57 5.85 9.68
C GLY A 485 -2.09 5.69 9.77
N ASP A 486 -2.55 5.79 11.01
CA ASP A 486 -3.96 5.85 11.36
C ASP A 486 -4.25 7.25 11.91
N LYS A 487 -5.34 7.87 11.48
CA LYS A 487 -5.85 9.11 12.05
C LYS A 487 -7.04 8.78 12.93
N LYS A 488 -7.00 9.22 14.18
CA LYS A 488 -8.18 9.18 15.06
C LYS A 488 -9.18 10.19 14.53
N GLY A 489 -10.45 9.80 14.45
CA GLY A 489 -11.52 10.73 14.15
C GLY A 489 -11.66 11.79 15.25
N GLU A 490 -12.23 12.91 14.88
CA GLU A 490 -12.66 13.96 15.80
C GLU A 490 -14.16 13.84 16.03
N GLU A 491 -14.60 14.01 17.27
CA GLU A 491 -16.01 14.00 17.57
C GLU A 491 -16.67 15.24 16.95
N ARG A 492 -17.66 15.01 16.10
CA ARG A 492 -18.43 16.04 15.43
C ARG A 492 -19.90 15.89 15.78
N GLN A 493 -20.51 16.96 16.24
CA GLN A 493 -21.96 17.01 16.49
C GLN A 493 -22.71 17.30 15.19
N TYR A 494 -23.90 16.72 15.07
CA TYR A 494 -24.83 16.97 13.98
C TYR A 494 -26.27 16.93 14.47
N THR A 495 -27.12 17.67 13.78
CA THR A 495 -28.56 17.84 14.13
C THR A 495 -29.37 16.76 13.40
N VAL A 496 -30.36 16.25 14.11
CA VAL A 496 -31.39 15.35 13.58
C VAL A 496 -32.75 15.86 14.01
N ASP A 497 -33.56 16.27 13.06
CA ASP A 497 -34.95 16.67 13.31
C ASP A 497 -35.88 15.51 12.94
N VAL A 498 -36.66 15.08 13.90
CA VAL A 498 -37.55 13.92 13.75
C VAL A 498 -39.00 14.42 13.87
N LEU A 499 -39.76 14.24 12.79
CA LEU A 499 -41.19 14.45 12.76
C LEU A 499 -41.92 13.14 12.92
N ASN A 500 -42.74 13.02 13.95
CA ASN A 500 -43.67 11.91 14.17
C ASN A 500 -45.07 12.48 14.55
N ASP A 501 -45.97 11.64 15.04
CA ASP A 501 -47.32 12.05 15.44
C ASP A 501 -47.33 13.04 16.63
N ASN A 502 -46.26 13.05 17.43
CA ASN A 502 -46.11 13.98 18.57
C ASN A 502 -45.53 15.36 18.17
N GLY A 503 -45.17 15.52 16.90
CA GLY A 503 -44.57 16.77 16.38
C GLY A 503 -43.09 16.62 15.99
N ILE A 504 -42.41 17.76 15.84
CA ILE A 504 -41.00 17.79 15.48
C ILE A 504 -40.15 17.82 16.75
N THR A 505 -39.23 16.89 16.86
CA THR A 505 -38.22 16.81 17.93
C THR A 505 -36.84 17.06 17.35
N ASN A 506 -36.10 18.00 17.93
CA ASN A 506 -34.69 18.24 17.55
C ASN A 506 -33.76 17.46 18.47
N LEU A 507 -32.85 16.70 17.87
CA LEU A 507 -31.86 15.90 18.59
C LEU A 507 -30.47 16.30 18.12
N THR A 508 -29.53 16.43 19.03
CA THR A 508 -28.10 16.54 18.71
C THR A 508 -27.45 15.16 18.90
N LYS A 509 -26.84 14.66 17.87
CA LYS A 509 -26.07 13.40 17.89
C LYS A 509 -24.60 13.69 17.60
N SER A 510 -23.70 12.77 17.94
CA SER A 510 -22.29 12.87 17.62
C SER A 510 -21.83 11.69 16.75
N GLU A 511 -20.84 11.95 15.93
CA GLU A 511 -20.17 10.94 15.12
C GLU A 511 -18.65 11.15 15.16
N MET A 512 -17.87 10.09 14.93
CA MET A 512 -16.40 10.20 14.79
C MET A 512 -16.06 10.51 13.35
N ALA A 513 -15.85 11.80 13.04
CA ALA A 513 -15.52 12.25 11.68
C ALA A 513 -14.03 12.15 11.36
N GLY A 514 -13.70 11.80 10.13
CA GLY A 514 -12.31 11.80 9.62
C GLY A 514 -11.42 10.74 10.22
N SER A 515 -11.98 9.65 10.80
CA SER A 515 -11.21 8.49 11.20
C SER A 515 -10.68 7.75 9.98
N GLU A 516 -9.37 7.51 9.93
CA GLU A 516 -8.73 6.80 8.83
C GLU A 516 -7.77 5.75 9.37
N LYS A 517 -7.70 4.59 8.71
CA LYS A 517 -6.83 3.48 9.10
C LYS A 517 -5.97 3.03 7.93
N GLY A 518 -4.68 2.81 8.20
CA GLY A 518 -3.74 2.25 7.23
C GLY A 518 -3.49 3.13 6.00
N LYS A 519 -3.65 4.45 6.13
CA LYS A 519 -3.47 5.41 5.03
C LYS A 519 -2.01 5.81 4.86
N LEU A 520 -1.66 6.21 3.64
CA LEU A 520 -0.35 6.74 3.28
C LEU A 520 -0.35 8.26 3.48
N LEU A 521 0.53 8.72 4.36
CA LEU A 521 0.72 10.14 4.68
C LEU A 521 2.12 10.58 4.24
N PRO A 522 2.27 11.76 3.61
CA PRO A 522 3.59 12.29 3.34
C PRO A 522 4.27 12.70 4.66
N THR A 523 5.57 12.53 4.73
CA THR A 523 6.37 13.11 5.80
C THR A 523 6.84 14.50 5.41
N ASP A 524 7.26 15.31 6.38
CA ASP A 524 7.83 16.64 6.08
C ASP A 524 8.99 16.55 5.10
N ILE A 525 9.89 15.55 5.27
CA ILE A 525 11.01 15.38 4.34
C ILE A 525 10.52 14.95 2.94
N GLY A 526 9.49 14.13 2.87
CA GLY A 526 8.85 13.76 1.60
C GLY A 526 8.27 14.96 0.87
N THR A 527 7.58 15.84 1.59
CA THR A 527 7.01 17.09 1.06
C THR A 527 8.10 18.03 0.58
N VAL A 528 9.15 18.26 1.38
CA VAL A 528 10.28 19.12 1.00
C VAL A 528 11.02 18.63 -0.24
N VAL A 529 11.25 17.30 -0.33
CA VAL A 529 11.88 16.69 -1.52
C VAL A 529 10.97 16.82 -2.74
N ASN A 530 9.67 16.59 -2.57
CA ASN A 530 8.70 16.78 -3.64
C ASN A 530 8.73 18.22 -4.19
N ASP A 531 8.65 19.21 -3.31
CA ASP A 531 8.61 20.62 -3.71
C ASP A 531 9.91 21.07 -4.38
N PHE A 532 11.04 20.60 -3.85
CA PHE A 532 12.33 20.84 -4.47
C PHE A 532 12.37 20.26 -5.90
N LEU A 533 11.97 19.01 -6.07
CA LEU A 533 11.95 18.36 -7.38
C LEU A 533 10.93 19.00 -8.33
N MET A 534 9.75 19.39 -7.84
CA MET A 534 8.75 20.12 -8.65
C MET A 534 9.28 21.48 -9.14
N LYS A 535 10.05 22.19 -8.31
CA LYS A 535 10.64 23.49 -8.64
C LYS A 535 11.77 23.40 -9.67
N TYR A 536 12.68 22.44 -9.50
CA TYR A 536 13.91 22.37 -10.30
C TYR A 536 13.91 21.31 -11.39
N PHE A 537 13.09 20.28 -11.26
CA PHE A 537 12.99 19.13 -12.17
C PHE A 537 11.54 18.81 -12.57
N PRO A 538 10.74 19.83 -12.98
CA PRO A 538 9.31 19.62 -13.26
C PRO A 538 9.06 18.55 -14.34
N ALA A 539 9.97 18.41 -15.31
CA ALA A 539 9.88 17.41 -16.36
C ALA A 539 9.95 15.96 -15.82
N ILE A 540 10.81 15.71 -14.82
CA ILE A 540 10.91 14.38 -14.16
C ILE A 540 9.67 14.09 -13.31
N MET A 541 9.08 15.13 -12.74
CA MET A 541 7.91 15.02 -11.88
C MET A 541 6.59 14.95 -12.65
N ASP A 542 6.60 15.17 -13.97
CA ASP A 542 5.41 15.11 -14.81
C ASP A 542 4.88 13.68 -14.96
N TYR A 543 3.58 13.49 -14.71
CA TYR A 543 2.91 12.20 -14.83
C TYR A 543 2.96 11.66 -16.26
N ASN A 544 2.73 12.53 -17.26
CA ASN A 544 2.74 12.15 -18.66
C ASN A 544 4.14 11.76 -19.13
N PHE A 545 5.19 12.42 -18.61
CA PHE A 545 6.56 12.05 -18.92
C PHE A 545 6.85 10.61 -18.48
N THR A 546 6.50 10.26 -17.22
CA THR A 546 6.73 8.91 -16.72
C THR A 546 5.95 7.85 -17.50
N ALA A 547 4.68 8.12 -17.80
CA ALA A 547 3.86 7.24 -18.65
C ALA A 547 4.43 7.08 -20.06
N LYS A 548 4.92 8.18 -20.67
CA LYS A 548 5.55 8.14 -21.97
C LYS A 548 6.83 7.31 -22.00
N VAL A 549 7.66 7.44 -20.96
CA VAL A 549 8.88 6.63 -20.82
C VAL A 549 8.55 5.14 -20.69
N GLU A 550 7.53 4.78 -19.91
CA GLU A 550 7.09 3.38 -19.83
C GLU A 550 6.61 2.86 -21.19
N HIS A 551 5.88 3.66 -21.94
CA HIS A 551 5.47 3.31 -23.31
C HIS A 551 6.66 3.21 -24.28
N GLN A 552 7.69 4.05 -24.12
CA GLN A 552 8.93 3.92 -24.92
C GLN A 552 9.64 2.60 -24.64
N PHE A 553 9.71 2.14 -23.39
CA PHE A 553 10.24 0.80 -23.10
C PHE A 553 9.43 -0.32 -23.75
N ASP A 554 8.10 -0.18 -23.84
CA ASP A 554 7.25 -1.13 -24.56
C ASP A 554 7.58 -1.11 -26.08
N THR A 555 7.74 0.07 -26.67
CA THR A 555 8.12 0.24 -28.08
C THR A 555 9.51 -0.36 -28.40
N ILE A 556 10.46 -0.24 -27.46
CA ILE A 556 11.78 -0.89 -27.57
C ILE A 556 11.64 -2.42 -27.52
N ALA A 557 10.84 -2.93 -26.59
CA ALA A 557 10.57 -4.37 -26.45
C ALA A 557 9.92 -4.97 -27.72
N GLU A 558 9.15 -4.17 -28.46
CA GLU A 558 8.58 -4.55 -29.77
C GLU A 558 9.57 -4.44 -30.94
N GLY A 559 10.80 -4.00 -30.69
CA GLY A 559 11.82 -3.79 -31.73
C GLY A 559 11.59 -2.58 -32.64
N LYS A 560 10.70 -1.66 -32.26
CA LYS A 560 10.30 -0.48 -33.06
C LYS A 560 11.12 0.78 -32.76
N ALA A 561 11.97 0.76 -31.74
CA ALA A 561 12.80 1.89 -31.34
C ALA A 561 14.15 1.43 -30.80
N GLN A 562 15.18 2.26 -30.96
CA GLN A 562 16.50 2.06 -30.38
C GLN A 562 16.53 2.64 -28.95
N TRP A 563 17.06 1.87 -28.01
CA TRP A 563 17.09 2.28 -26.61
C TRP A 563 18.11 3.40 -26.34
N THR A 564 19.19 3.46 -27.09
CA THR A 564 20.23 4.50 -27.01
C THR A 564 19.68 5.88 -27.42
N ASP A 565 18.88 5.95 -28.49
CA ASP A 565 18.31 7.21 -28.98
C ASP A 565 17.37 7.84 -27.95
N MET A 566 16.60 6.99 -27.25
CA MET A 566 15.73 7.42 -26.16
C MET A 566 16.53 8.00 -24.99
N LEU A 567 17.64 7.36 -24.62
CA LEU A 567 18.53 7.81 -23.54
C LEU A 567 19.26 9.11 -23.92
N GLU A 568 19.75 9.22 -25.14
CA GLU A 568 20.39 10.44 -25.67
C GLU A 568 19.44 11.62 -25.62
N SER A 569 18.23 11.46 -26.14
CA SER A 569 17.18 12.48 -26.10
C SER A 569 16.81 12.94 -24.69
N PHE A 570 16.80 11.99 -23.75
CA PHE A 570 16.54 12.28 -22.33
C PHE A 570 17.73 12.99 -21.68
N TYR A 571 18.91 12.41 -21.77
CA TYR A 571 20.12 12.85 -21.06
C TYR A 571 20.57 14.25 -21.51
N GLY A 572 20.49 14.53 -22.80
CA GLY A 572 20.83 15.83 -23.37
C GLY A 572 20.02 17.01 -22.80
N LYS A 573 18.81 16.76 -22.25
CA LYS A 573 17.98 17.76 -21.56
C LYS A 573 18.13 17.71 -20.04
N PHE A 574 18.39 16.54 -19.54
CA PHE A 574 18.43 16.28 -18.10
C PHE A 574 19.74 16.78 -17.46
N GLU A 575 20.89 16.44 -18.03
CA GLU A 575 22.20 16.78 -17.45
C GLU A 575 22.42 18.30 -17.33
N PRO A 576 22.14 19.16 -18.33
CA PRO A 576 22.26 20.61 -18.18
C PRO A 576 21.38 21.16 -17.05
N THR A 577 20.22 20.57 -16.80
CA THR A 577 19.33 20.96 -15.70
C THR A 577 19.93 20.57 -14.33
N VAL A 578 20.55 19.40 -14.24
CA VAL A 578 21.27 18.95 -13.04
C VAL A 578 22.42 19.89 -12.71
N GLU A 579 23.28 20.19 -13.70
CA GLU A 579 24.42 21.09 -13.54
C GLU A 579 23.99 22.50 -13.13
N LYS A 580 22.99 23.07 -13.80
CA LYS A 580 22.44 24.37 -13.46
C LYS A 580 21.94 24.41 -12.02
N THR A 581 21.18 23.39 -11.60
CA THR A 581 20.62 23.31 -10.26
C THR A 581 21.70 23.09 -9.21
N MET A 582 22.72 22.27 -9.51
CA MET A 582 23.85 22.04 -8.61
C MET A 582 24.61 23.33 -8.32
N ASN A 583 24.80 24.20 -9.32
CA ASN A 583 25.54 25.43 -9.24
C ASN A 583 24.73 26.66 -8.79
N ALA A 584 23.38 26.55 -8.77
CA ALA A 584 22.52 27.63 -8.30
C ALA A 584 22.83 28.02 -6.84
N ARG A 585 22.89 29.32 -6.54
CA ARG A 585 22.94 29.83 -5.16
C ARG A 585 21.49 30.08 -4.68
N GLU A 586 21.17 29.59 -3.51
CA GLU A 586 19.87 29.82 -2.86
C GLU A 586 20.10 30.64 -1.59
N GLU A 587 19.22 31.62 -1.34
CA GLU A 587 19.24 32.42 -0.12
C GLU A 587 18.78 31.62 1.10
N HIS A 588 17.89 30.65 0.90
CA HIS A 588 17.36 29.75 1.93
C HIS A 588 17.51 28.29 1.52
N LYS A 589 17.74 27.41 2.49
CA LYS A 589 17.74 25.96 2.27
C LYS A 589 16.31 25.48 1.97
N ALA A 590 16.20 24.48 1.10
CA ALA A 590 14.92 23.87 0.81
C ALA A 590 14.24 23.38 2.10
N GLY A 591 12.94 23.68 2.25
CA GLY A 591 12.16 23.33 3.45
C GLY A 591 12.33 24.28 4.64
N GLU A 592 12.97 25.43 4.47
CA GLU A 592 12.98 26.50 5.47
C GLU A 592 11.83 27.48 5.20
N ARG A 593 10.99 27.71 6.22
CA ARG A 593 9.85 28.65 6.17
C ARG A 593 9.95 29.62 7.35
N GLU A 594 9.91 30.91 7.08
CA GLU A 594 9.80 31.93 8.12
C GLU A 594 8.34 32.05 8.55
N LEU A 595 8.09 31.91 9.86
CA LEU A 595 6.77 32.00 10.46
C LEU A 595 6.42 33.45 10.88
N GLY A 596 7.43 34.27 11.15
CA GLY A 596 7.30 35.61 11.68
C GLY A 596 8.40 35.93 12.66
N LYS A 597 8.14 36.86 13.60
CA LYS A 597 9.11 37.28 14.62
C LYS A 597 8.62 36.90 16.01
N ASP A 598 9.53 36.44 16.86
CA ASP A 598 9.27 36.24 18.29
C ASP A 598 8.94 37.59 18.96
N PRO A 599 7.76 37.75 19.53
CA PRO A 599 7.33 39.02 20.16
C PRO A 599 8.22 39.47 21.30
N SER A 600 8.91 38.53 21.97
CA SER A 600 9.75 38.82 23.14
C SER A 600 11.15 39.29 22.77
N THR A 601 11.73 38.83 21.67
CA THR A 601 13.10 39.08 21.25
C THR A 601 13.24 39.86 19.94
N GLY A 602 12.14 39.97 19.15
CA GLY A 602 12.14 40.56 17.81
C GLY A 602 12.87 39.70 16.75
N LYS A 603 13.43 38.55 17.14
CA LYS A 603 14.19 37.67 16.24
C LYS A 603 13.23 36.85 15.32
N PRO A 604 13.66 36.57 14.08
CA PRO A 604 12.86 35.76 13.17
C PRO A 604 12.73 34.31 13.67
N VAL A 605 11.58 33.73 13.42
CA VAL A 605 11.24 32.33 13.76
C VAL A 605 11.08 31.54 12.48
N PHE A 606 11.85 30.46 12.36
CA PHE A 606 11.86 29.58 11.20
C PHE A 606 11.47 28.17 11.59
N VAL A 607 10.82 27.47 10.66
CA VAL A 607 10.74 26.01 10.69
C VAL A 607 11.57 25.42 9.56
N LYS A 608 12.26 24.32 9.82
CA LYS A 608 13.13 23.66 8.85
C LYS A 608 13.42 22.21 9.20
N ILE A 609 13.95 21.47 8.23
CA ILE A 609 14.49 20.12 8.47
C ILE A 609 15.86 20.23 9.14
N GLY A 610 15.95 19.83 10.41
CA GLY A 610 17.19 19.68 11.15
C GLY A 610 17.86 18.31 10.94
N ARG A 611 19.00 18.10 11.61
CA ARG A 611 19.74 16.83 11.56
C ARG A 611 18.90 15.63 12.02
N PHE A 612 18.04 15.84 13.00
CA PHE A 612 17.24 14.80 13.66
C PHE A 612 15.73 14.89 13.39
N GLY A 613 15.33 15.63 12.36
CA GLY A 613 13.94 15.85 11.98
C GLY A 613 13.54 17.32 11.96
N PRO A 614 12.25 17.64 11.80
CA PRO A 614 11.74 19.00 11.77
C PRO A 614 12.01 19.75 13.08
N VAL A 615 12.45 21.00 12.97
CA VAL A 615 12.75 21.87 14.12
C VAL A 615 12.24 23.28 13.89
N VAL A 616 11.90 23.95 14.98
CA VAL A 616 11.69 25.41 15.03
C VAL A 616 13.00 26.05 15.47
N GLN A 617 13.36 27.16 14.83
CA GLN A 617 14.55 27.95 15.15
C GLN A 617 14.16 29.40 15.42
N ILE A 618 14.65 29.99 16.51
CA ILE A 618 14.54 31.43 16.79
C ILE A 618 15.94 32.06 16.61
N GLY A 619 16.01 33.08 15.76
CA GLY A 619 17.25 33.80 15.40
C GLY A 619 18.01 33.17 14.24
N LYS A 620 18.96 33.89 13.69
CA LYS A 620 19.83 33.46 12.58
C LYS A 620 21.18 32.97 13.07
N ALA A 621 21.88 32.21 12.23
CA ALA A 621 23.22 31.70 12.56
C ALA A 621 24.28 32.82 12.69
N GLU A 622 24.03 33.94 11.98
CA GLU A 622 24.90 35.12 11.96
C GLU A 622 24.64 36.07 13.15
N ASP A 623 23.61 35.83 13.95
CA ASP A 623 23.30 36.65 15.11
C ASP A 623 24.39 36.54 16.19
N LYS A 624 24.61 37.62 16.97
CA LYS A 624 25.56 37.63 18.10
C LYS A 624 25.29 36.52 19.11
N GLU A 625 24.03 36.17 19.30
CA GLU A 625 23.58 35.08 20.15
C GLU A 625 23.23 33.86 19.29
N LYS A 626 23.65 32.68 19.75
CA LYS A 626 23.36 31.42 19.07
C LYS A 626 21.86 31.23 18.94
N PRO A 627 21.36 30.74 17.77
CA PRO A 627 19.96 30.48 17.59
C PRO A 627 19.48 29.39 18.55
N ARG A 628 18.24 29.53 19.01
CA ARG A 628 17.56 28.53 19.84
C ARG A 628 16.80 27.56 18.95
N PHE A 629 16.74 26.30 19.36
CA PHE A 629 16.05 25.23 18.61
C PHE A 629 15.08 24.49 19.50
N ALA A 630 13.90 24.18 18.95
CA ALA A 630 12.93 23.28 19.55
C ALA A 630 12.55 22.19 18.53
N GLN A 631 12.43 20.94 18.98
CA GLN A 631 11.98 19.83 18.16
C GLN A 631 10.48 19.94 17.90
N MET A 632 10.05 19.75 16.65
CA MET A 632 8.64 19.71 16.33
C MET A 632 8.00 18.39 16.79
N PRO A 633 6.77 18.43 17.35
CA PRO A 633 6.00 17.24 17.65
C PRO A 633 5.57 16.49 16.36
N ALA A 634 5.35 15.18 16.48
CA ALA A 634 5.03 14.33 15.34
C ALA A 634 3.64 14.58 14.73
N ASP A 635 2.75 15.27 15.45
CA ASP A 635 1.40 15.66 15.02
C ASP A 635 1.36 17.02 14.29
N LYS A 636 2.49 17.72 14.18
CA LYS A 636 2.64 18.99 13.47
C LYS A 636 3.51 18.83 12.25
N SER A 637 3.22 19.57 11.18
CA SER A 637 4.00 19.59 9.95
C SER A 637 4.65 20.95 9.70
N LEU A 638 5.72 20.96 8.90
CA LEU A 638 6.38 22.21 8.47
C LEU A 638 5.42 23.14 7.74
N GLU A 639 4.41 22.59 7.03
CA GLU A 639 3.46 23.37 6.25
C GLU A 639 2.39 24.05 7.11
N THR A 640 1.94 23.39 8.18
CA THR A 640 0.73 23.79 8.92
C THR A 640 1.01 24.49 10.24
N ILE A 641 2.21 24.32 10.83
CA ILE A 641 2.53 24.92 12.11
C ILE A 641 2.45 26.46 12.04
N THR A 642 1.78 27.07 13.00
CA THR A 642 1.65 28.53 13.15
C THR A 642 2.79 29.10 13.99
N LEU A 643 2.93 30.44 13.98
CA LEU A 643 3.91 31.14 14.82
C LEU A 643 3.68 30.88 16.30
N ASP A 644 2.41 30.96 16.75
CA ASP A 644 2.07 30.78 18.15
C ASP A 644 2.38 29.35 18.64
N GLU A 645 2.00 28.34 17.85
CA GLU A 645 2.33 26.94 18.13
C GLU A 645 3.84 26.70 18.17
N ALA A 646 4.59 27.32 17.25
CA ALA A 646 6.04 27.23 17.22
C ALA A 646 6.69 27.86 18.46
N LEU A 647 6.21 29.00 18.91
CA LEU A 647 6.72 29.68 20.11
C LEU A 647 6.40 28.91 21.40
N GLU A 648 5.25 28.21 21.45
CA GLU A 648 4.93 27.36 22.58
C GLU A 648 5.97 26.25 22.83
N LEU A 649 6.57 25.71 21.77
CA LEU A 649 7.58 24.65 21.90
C LEU A 649 8.81 25.08 22.71
N PHE A 650 9.09 26.38 22.77
CA PHE A 650 10.22 26.94 23.54
C PHE A 650 9.91 27.14 25.02
N ARG A 651 8.67 26.87 25.48
CA ARG A 651 8.31 26.80 26.90
C ARG A 651 8.79 25.52 27.57
N LEU A 652 9.24 24.54 26.81
CA LEU A 652 9.91 23.35 27.32
C LEU A 652 11.45 23.61 27.41
N PRO A 653 12.15 23.05 28.43
CA PRO A 653 11.62 22.21 29.51
C PRO A 653 10.88 23.02 30.58
N ARG A 654 9.83 22.42 31.17
CA ARG A 654 9.06 23.00 32.26
C ARG A 654 9.03 22.09 33.48
N THR A 655 9.17 22.67 34.67
CA THR A 655 9.00 21.93 35.93
C THR A 655 7.51 21.93 36.28
N VAL A 656 6.94 20.75 36.50
CA VAL A 656 5.49 20.56 36.79
C VAL A 656 5.22 20.35 38.26
N GLY A 657 6.25 20.13 39.09
CA GLY A 657 6.17 19.94 40.54
C GLY A 657 7.35 19.12 41.03
N GLU A 658 7.22 18.57 42.24
CA GLU A 658 8.22 17.70 42.88
C GLU A 658 7.61 16.34 43.19
N PHE A 659 8.40 15.30 43.09
CA PHE A 659 8.07 13.93 43.47
C PHE A 659 9.26 13.31 44.19
N GLU A 660 9.05 12.70 45.37
CA GLU A 660 10.10 12.11 46.22
C GLU A 660 11.26 13.11 46.51
N GLY A 661 10.95 14.41 46.66
CA GLY A 661 11.94 15.45 46.96
C GLY A 661 12.80 15.90 45.78
N SER A 662 12.49 15.45 44.57
CA SER A 662 13.20 15.82 43.35
C SER A 662 12.21 16.45 42.32
N PRO A 663 12.68 17.47 41.53
CA PRO A 663 11.82 18.12 40.55
C PRO A 663 11.46 17.17 39.40
N VAL A 664 10.18 17.22 39.00
CA VAL A 664 9.67 16.55 37.80
C VAL A 664 9.66 17.56 36.66
N VAL A 665 10.47 17.30 35.65
CA VAL A 665 10.67 18.19 34.51
C VAL A 665 10.18 17.53 33.23
N ILE A 666 9.31 18.21 32.50
CA ILE A 666 8.86 17.79 31.17
C ILE A 666 9.69 18.54 30.13
N GLY A 667 10.26 17.79 29.22
CA GLY A 667 11.08 18.31 28.13
C GLY A 667 10.86 17.60 26.81
N ALA A 668 11.48 18.11 25.77
CA ALA A 668 11.54 17.47 24.47
C ALA A 668 12.99 17.23 24.06
N GLY A 669 13.30 16.04 23.59
CA GLY A 669 14.66 15.66 23.18
C GLY A 669 14.68 14.87 21.88
N ARG A 670 15.86 14.41 21.49
CA ARG A 670 16.13 13.67 20.25
C ARG A 670 15.20 12.46 20.02
N PHE A 671 14.72 11.85 21.09
CA PHE A 671 13.86 10.67 21.05
C PHE A 671 12.36 10.99 21.28
N GLY A 672 11.99 12.27 21.27
CA GLY A 672 10.65 12.75 21.54
C GLY A 672 10.49 13.40 22.92
N PRO A 673 9.25 13.74 23.32
CA PRO A 673 8.98 14.33 24.62
C PRO A 673 9.22 13.31 25.76
N TYR A 674 9.69 13.82 26.89
CA TYR A 674 10.03 13.02 28.06
C TYR A 674 9.64 13.69 29.38
N VAL A 675 9.45 12.89 30.40
CA VAL A 675 9.48 13.29 31.81
C VAL A 675 10.86 12.94 32.36
N MET A 676 11.53 13.90 32.98
CA MET A 676 12.78 13.69 33.69
C MET A 676 12.53 13.79 35.20
N HIS A 677 12.96 12.79 35.94
CA HIS A 677 12.94 12.74 37.39
C HIS A 677 14.22 12.01 37.85
N ASP A 678 14.96 12.59 38.77
CA ASP A 678 16.19 12.04 39.32
C ASP A 678 17.23 11.65 38.25
N ARG A 679 17.41 12.49 37.21
CA ARG A 679 18.25 12.25 36.04
C ARG A 679 17.87 11.02 35.20
N LYS A 680 16.72 10.41 35.49
CA LYS A 680 16.14 9.34 34.67
C LYS A 680 15.07 9.92 33.74
N TYR A 681 15.05 9.42 32.52
CA TYR A 681 14.14 9.91 31.47
C TYR A 681 13.07 8.87 31.19
N VAL A 682 11.82 9.29 31.17
CA VAL A 682 10.66 8.46 30.82
C VAL A 682 10.01 9.06 29.57
N SER A 683 9.90 8.28 28.51
CA SER A 683 9.24 8.76 27.28
C SER A 683 7.75 9.00 27.51
N ILE A 684 7.25 10.13 27.05
CA ILE A 684 5.81 10.43 27.04
C ILE A 684 5.19 9.66 25.86
N PRO A 685 4.10 8.91 26.07
CA PRO A 685 3.44 8.13 25.02
C PRO A 685 2.98 9.03 23.85
N LYS A 686 2.97 8.44 22.62
CA LYS A 686 2.41 9.10 21.45
C LYS A 686 0.91 9.40 21.69
N GLY A 687 0.55 10.66 21.52
CA GLY A 687 -0.84 11.14 21.72
C GLY A 687 -1.07 11.91 23.01
N GLU A 688 -0.09 11.93 23.93
CA GLU A 688 -0.13 12.82 25.10
C GLU A 688 0.63 14.11 24.80
N ASN A 689 0.02 15.25 25.16
CA ASN A 689 0.63 16.55 24.91
C ASN A 689 1.53 16.97 26.08
N PRO A 690 2.86 17.13 25.85
CA PRO A 690 3.81 17.50 26.90
C PRO A 690 3.54 18.90 27.50
N MET A 691 2.79 19.76 26.80
CA MET A 691 2.46 21.10 27.31
C MET A 691 1.35 21.07 28.35
N THR A 692 0.44 20.09 28.28
CA THR A 692 -0.72 19.98 29.17
C THR A 692 -0.59 18.85 30.20
N LEU A 693 0.48 18.05 30.12
CA LEU A 693 0.71 16.91 31.03
C LEU A 693 0.83 17.43 32.48
N THR A 694 0.00 16.89 33.37
CA THR A 694 -0.02 17.25 34.79
C THR A 694 1.08 16.54 35.59
N LEU A 695 1.33 16.99 36.82
CA LEU A 695 2.27 16.32 37.72
C LEU A 695 1.83 14.86 37.98
N ASP A 696 0.55 14.63 38.26
CA ASP A 696 0.03 13.30 38.58
C ASP A 696 0.22 12.33 37.42
N ALA A 697 -0.09 12.76 36.19
CA ALA A 697 0.14 11.96 35.00
C ALA A 697 1.65 11.68 34.76
N ALA A 698 2.52 12.65 35.02
CA ALA A 698 3.97 12.45 34.94
C ALA A 698 4.47 11.43 35.97
N ILE A 699 3.96 11.48 37.22
CA ILE A 699 4.27 10.52 38.28
C ILE A 699 3.81 9.11 37.88
N GLU A 700 2.62 8.97 37.30
CA GLU A 700 2.12 7.68 36.81
C GLU A 700 3.06 7.06 35.77
N LEU A 701 3.54 7.86 34.83
CA LEU A 701 4.53 7.40 33.83
C LEU A 701 5.85 6.96 34.46
N ILE A 702 6.33 7.70 35.47
CA ILE A 702 7.56 7.34 36.22
C ILE A 702 7.37 6.01 36.95
N LEU A 703 6.27 5.85 37.69
CA LEU A 703 5.98 4.62 38.45
C LEU A 703 5.79 3.42 37.53
N LYS A 704 5.07 3.58 36.43
CA LYS A 704 4.88 2.54 35.42
C LYS A 704 6.22 2.06 34.83
N LYS A 705 7.12 3.00 34.53
CA LYS A 705 8.46 2.64 34.03
C LYS A 705 9.28 1.90 35.09
N ARG A 706 9.27 2.35 36.35
CA ARG A 706 9.95 1.68 37.47
C ARG A 706 9.44 0.24 37.65
N GLN A 707 8.12 0.06 37.60
CA GLN A 707 7.49 -1.26 37.66
C GLN A 707 7.93 -2.16 36.49
N GLN A 708 7.98 -1.64 35.28
CA GLN A 708 8.49 -2.38 34.13
C GLN A 708 9.97 -2.74 34.26
N GLU A 709 10.80 -1.85 34.79
CA GLU A 709 12.22 -2.11 35.05
C GLU A 709 12.39 -3.22 36.11
N THR A 710 11.61 -3.21 37.19
CA THR A 710 11.60 -4.26 38.19
C THR A 710 11.15 -5.60 37.62
N GLN A 711 10.09 -5.64 36.80
CA GLN A 711 9.61 -6.86 36.13
C GLN A 711 10.58 -7.39 35.07
N ARG A 712 11.50 -6.55 34.61
CA ARG A 712 12.51 -6.93 33.62
C ARG A 712 13.67 -7.73 34.25
N HIS A 713 13.98 -7.50 35.52
CA HIS A 713 14.97 -8.26 36.26
C HIS A 713 14.34 -9.52 36.86
N ILE A 714 14.75 -10.69 36.37
CA ILE A 714 14.27 -11.98 36.90
C ILE A 714 15.18 -12.46 38.05
N LYS A 715 16.49 -12.44 37.83
CA LYS A 715 17.48 -12.93 38.81
C LYS A 715 18.83 -12.27 38.58
N ALA A 716 19.52 -11.93 39.68
CA ALA A 716 20.92 -11.55 39.72
C ALA A 716 21.72 -12.59 40.55
N PHE A 717 23.03 -12.62 40.38
CA PHE A 717 23.92 -13.57 41.07
C PHE A 717 24.96 -12.78 41.88
N ASP A 718 25.01 -13.01 43.19
CA ASP A 718 25.94 -12.33 44.09
C ASP A 718 27.42 -12.68 43.78
N ASP A 719 27.69 -13.93 43.34
CA ASP A 719 29.01 -14.43 43.00
C ASP A 719 29.50 -13.92 41.60
N GLU A 720 28.59 -13.45 40.73
CA GLU A 720 28.94 -12.86 39.43
C GLU A 720 28.02 -11.69 39.14
N PRO A 721 28.34 -10.49 39.70
CA PRO A 721 27.47 -9.31 39.62
C PRO A 721 27.23 -8.78 38.21
N LYS A 722 28.01 -9.26 37.22
CA LYS A 722 27.84 -8.87 35.80
C LYS A 722 26.83 -9.73 35.06
N LEU A 723 26.35 -10.83 35.70
CA LEU A 723 25.40 -11.76 35.12
C LEU A 723 24.01 -11.52 35.70
N GLU A 724 23.07 -11.28 34.83
CA GLU A 724 21.65 -11.10 35.16
C GLU A 724 20.77 -11.95 34.24
N VAL A 725 19.71 -12.51 34.77
CA VAL A 725 18.60 -13.08 34.00
C VAL A 725 17.55 -12.01 33.84
N MET A 726 17.29 -11.65 32.59
CA MET A 726 16.42 -10.54 32.22
C MET A 726 15.21 -11.03 31.44
N ASN A 727 14.08 -10.34 31.56
CA ASN A 727 12.90 -10.56 30.73
C ASN A 727 12.90 -9.59 29.53
N GLY A 728 12.78 -10.11 28.32
CA GLY A 728 12.79 -9.34 27.10
C GLY A 728 11.54 -9.56 26.24
N ARG A 729 11.41 -8.79 25.16
CA ARG A 729 10.28 -8.87 24.21
C ARG A 729 10.05 -10.29 23.64
N TYR A 730 11.11 -11.10 23.56
CA TYR A 730 11.09 -12.46 22.98
C TYR A 730 11.27 -13.56 24.04
N GLY A 731 11.05 -13.23 25.31
CA GLY A 731 11.22 -14.12 26.47
C GLY A 731 12.50 -13.84 27.23
N PRO A 732 12.78 -14.64 28.30
CA PRO A 732 13.94 -14.48 29.13
C PRO A 732 15.26 -14.63 28.37
N TYR A 733 16.27 -13.83 28.77
CA TYR A 733 17.62 -13.85 28.22
C TYR A 733 18.66 -13.56 29.30
N LEU A 734 19.93 -13.91 29.06
CA LEU A 734 21.03 -13.60 29.95
C LEU A 734 21.70 -12.30 29.49
N SER A 735 21.96 -11.39 30.42
CA SER A 735 22.82 -10.22 30.23
C SER A 735 24.13 -10.47 30.99
N PHE A 736 25.26 -10.48 30.27
CA PHE A 736 26.57 -10.69 30.86
C PHE A 736 27.62 -9.74 30.25
N ASP A 737 28.26 -8.96 31.11
CA ASP A 737 29.28 -7.98 30.72
C ASP A 737 28.86 -7.10 29.53
N GLY A 738 27.61 -6.59 29.55
CA GLY A 738 27.04 -5.71 28.52
C GLY A 738 26.61 -6.41 27.24
N LYS A 739 26.68 -7.75 27.14
CA LYS A 739 26.20 -8.54 25.99
C LYS A 739 25.01 -9.39 26.37
N ASN A 740 24.09 -9.54 25.45
CA ASN A 740 22.87 -10.33 25.64
C ASN A 740 23.02 -11.70 24.98
N TYR A 741 22.66 -12.76 25.71
CA TYR A 741 22.70 -14.14 25.26
C TYR A 741 21.29 -14.74 25.36
N ARG A 742 20.86 -15.37 24.26
CA ARG A 742 19.53 -15.97 24.19
C ARG A 742 19.45 -17.21 25.06
N LEU A 743 18.45 -17.25 25.95
CA LEU A 743 18.16 -18.44 26.75
C LEU A 743 17.42 -19.48 25.88
N PRO A 744 17.78 -20.76 25.92
CA PRO A 744 17.03 -21.84 25.26
C PRO A 744 15.58 -21.88 25.73
N LYS A 745 14.64 -22.13 24.80
CA LYS A 745 13.19 -22.16 25.13
C LYS A 745 12.82 -23.09 26.28
N ALA A 746 13.52 -24.24 26.43
CA ALA A 746 13.31 -25.20 27.52
C ALA A 746 13.64 -24.64 28.91
N MET A 747 14.36 -23.52 29.00
CA MET A 747 14.73 -22.86 30.24
C MET A 747 13.87 -21.63 30.57
N HIS A 748 12.96 -21.25 29.68
CA HIS A 748 12.17 -20.04 29.87
C HIS A 748 11.26 -20.10 31.10
N ASP A 749 10.57 -21.23 31.29
CA ASP A 749 9.59 -21.40 32.38
C ASP A 749 10.25 -21.44 33.80
N ARG A 750 11.53 -21.77 33.86
CA ARG A 750 12.31 -21.81 35.10
C ARG A 750 13.41 -20.74 35.15
N ALA A 751 13.24 -19.64 34.42
CA ALA A 751 14.27 -18.60 34.33
C ALA A 751 14.70 -18.01 35.70
N ALA A 752 13.79 -17.97 36.69
CA ALA A 752 14.07 -17.51 38.04
C ALA A 752 14.86 -18.53 38.88
N GLU A 753 14.84 -19.80 38.51
CA GLU A 753 15.46 -20.91 39.24
C GLU A 753 16.84 -21.27 38.69
N LEU A 754 17.28 -20.69 37.58
CA LEU A 754 18.54 -21.00 36.93
C LEU A 754 19.73 -20.80 37.90
N THR A 755 20.67 -21.74 37.88
CA THR A 755 21.92 -21.63 38.63
C THR A 755 22.96 -20.80 37.84
N LEU A 756 23.98 -20.33 38.55
CA LEU A 756 25.11 -19.62 37.93
C LEU A 756 25.80 -20.50 36.88
N GLU A 757 25.99 -21.77 37.20
CA GLU A 757 26.64 -22.74 36.32
C GLU A 757 25.87 -22.94 35.01
N GLU A 758 24.55 -23.14 35.09
CA GLU A 758 23.67 -23.29 33.94
C GLU A 758 23.71 -22.02 33.01
N CYS A 759 23.73 -20.84 33.62
CA CYS A 759 23.82 -19.57 32.87
C CYS A 759 25.18 -19.44 32.18
N MET A 760 26.26 -19.76 32.85
CA MET A 760 27.62 -19.71 32.30
C MET A 760 27.81 -20.74 31.17
N ASP A 761 27.21 -21.91 31.28
CA ASP A 761 27.20 -22.91 30.20
C ASP A 761 26.51 -22.42 28.96
N VAL A 762 25.34 -21.74 29.05
CA VAL A 762 24.65 -21.13 27.93
C VAL A 762 25.53 -20.07 27.26
N ILE A 763 26.21 -19.23 28.03
CA ILE A 763 27.11 -18.18 27.52
C ILE A 763 28.31 -18.81 26.81
N ASN A 764 28.95 -19.81 27.41
CA ASN A 764 30.13 -20.49 26.86
C ASN A 764 29.78 -21.24 25.55
N ASN A 765 28.63 -21.89 25.49
CA ASN A 765 28.16 -22.57 24.31
C ASN A 765 27.76 -21.58 23.17
N SER A 766 27.32 -20.38 23.54
CA SER A 766 27.03 -19.32 22.56
C SER A 766 28.29 -18.66 21.98
N LYS A 767 29.44 -18.72 22.67
CA LYS A 767 30.75 -18.23 22.19
C LYS A 767 31.43 -19.21 21.25
N LYS A 768 31.01 -20.50 21.23
CA LYS A 768 31.57 -21.55 20.36
C LYS A 768 30.85 -21.66 18.99
N LYS A 769 29.74 -20.98 18.80
CA LYS A 769 29.02 -20.82 17.54
C LYS A 769 29.28 -19.44 16.92
#